data_d94e794fcd846c66847094f4dc9899c8
#
_entry.id   d94e794fcd846c66847094f4dc9899c8
#
_cell.length_a   1.000
_cell.length_b   1.000
_cell.length_c   1.000
_cell.angle_alpha   90.00
_cell.angle_beta   90.00
_cell.angle_gamma   90.00
#
_symmetry.space_group_name_H-M   'P 1'
#
loop_
_entity.id
_entity.type
_entity.pdbx_description
1 polymer ?
#
loop_
_entity_poly.entity_id
_entity_poly.type
_entity_poly.pdbx_seq_one_letter_code
_entity_poly.pdbx_strand_id
1 'polypeptide(L)'
;MRPGCMAPELVCLTWQSPGQEAQILHGKLDADRTLALVESWLASDTTLVAHHVCFDMAVLCAKWPHLVPLVFRAYDEDRITCTKLRQQLLDIARGEFRGRMHRFSKEVNGKVVYGERWIHHDYDLDAIVRRFGGRGLKKGEDSWRLRYAELIDIPLSQWPKDAVDYPLDDTRSCLDIYVLQENHAQFIPDQFRQAQATWALYLAQTWGLKADAASVAELETRIEKAIGDIEAGLIESGLVRENGSRDTKKAQSRMVEVCLAAGQVPRLTETGEVKFKELSTTGQFVDKKGRVSVVEPEKIYDFIASHGGISLDADACAAVEDDLLEDYAERTGLIAMRNKDLVYLKAGAVYPVHTSYGIAASGRGTSAKPNVQNPKRTGDVYDRHQKVKYSLPDVRECWVARDGYLFIQADFEQLELCTLAQVCKSLFGYSRLGDVLNAGIDPHSEFAARMLHISYEEAMRRKKDKSDKVFENARQTSKVANFGFPGGLGAESLCLYARKSYKVNLTPVEAKRLKSSWLEHWPEMVDFFNFVGSLVDPYSGEGLLEQIFSHRLRGGVRYTSACNSFFQGLGADAAKRAMYLVSKACYSESESVLYGARPVLFVHDEIVAEVPDDDQASDRAFEMARLMLQGANEFLPDVPTKTEPVLATRWSKRMKPVFEGCAACLEVKVPHVAHRKLVAWYPGIEAAA
;
A
#
# COMPACT_ATOMS: atom_id res chain seq x y z
N MET A 1 -14.03 -3.11 -17.77
CA MET A 1 -12.97 -2.67 -18.70
C MET A 1 -12.36 -3.91 -19.32
N ARG A 2 -11.94 -3.84 -20.57
CA ARG A 2 -11.33 -4.96 -21.31
C ARG A 2 -9.88 -4.61 -21.61
N PRO A 3 -8.97 -5.57 -21.80
CA PRO A 3 -7.60 -5.28 -22.25
C PRO A 3 -7.63 -4.39 -23.51
N GLY A 4 -6.89 -3.29 -23.47
CA GLY A 4 -6.90 -2.30 -24.55
C GLY A 4 -8.11 -1.36 -24.59
N CYS A 5 -9.08 -1.51 -23.68
CA CYS A 5 -10.19 -0.59 -23.51
C CYS A 5 -10.08 0.11 -22.15
N MET A 6 -9.80 1.40 -22.16
CA MET A 6 -9.57 2.18 -20.94
C MET A 6 -10.87 2.42 -20.15
N ALA A 7 -12.03 2.43 -20.81
CA ALA A 7 -13.31 2.73 -20.19
C ALA A 7 -14.50 2.29 -21.10
N PRO A 8 -15.75 2.30 -20.59
CA PRO A 8 -16.95 2.06 -21.39
C PRO A 8 -17.18 3.17 -22.43
N GLU A 9 -18.12 2.92 -23.33
CA GLU A 9 -18.52 3.91 -24.34
C GLU A 9 -19.07 5.19 -23.69
N LEU A 10 -18.80 6.32 -24.35
CA LEU A 10 -19.34 7.62 -23.98
C LEU A 10 -20.81 7.71 -24.42
N VAL A 11 -21.73 7.74 -23.47
CA VAL A 11 -23.17 7.86 -23.73
C VAL A 11 -23.62 9.33 -23.70
N CYS A 12 -23.15 10.12 -22.75
CA CYS A 12 -23.35 11.58 -22.71
C CYS A 12 -22.15 12.27 -22.09
N LEU A 13 -21.97 13.54 -22.43
CA LEU A 13 -21.08 14.48 -21.78
C LEU A 13 -21.92 15.58 -21.12
N THR A 14 -21.69 15.80 -19.82
CA THR A 14 -22.27 16.92 -19.09
C THR A 14 -21.16 17.83 -18.53
N TRP A 15 -21.42 19.13 -18.52
CA TRP A 15 -20.48 20.11 -17.99
C TRP A 15 -21.20 21.35 -17.47
N GLN A 16 -20.52 22.09 -16.62
CA GLN A 16 -20.97 23.37 -16.12
C GLN A 16 -19.78 24.29 -15.84
N SER A 17 -19.84 25.53 -16.28
CA SER A 17 -18.93 26.60 -15.86
C SER A 17 -19.56 27.40 -14.72
N PRO A 18 -18.75 28.01 -13.81
CA PRO A 18 -19.29 28.88 -12.77
C PRO A 18 -20.21 29.96 -13.31
N GLY A 19 -21.40 30.12 -12.71
CA GLY A 19 -22.41 31.08 -13.13
C GLY A 19 -23.21 30.72 -14.38
N GLN A 20 -23.00 29.53 -14.95
CA GLN A 20 -23.77 29.04 -16.10
C GLN A 20 -24.65 27.84 -15.72
N GLU A 21 -25.65 27.54 -16.50
CA GLU A 21 -26.46 26.35 -16.36
C GLU A 21 -25.67 25.10 -16.83
N ALA A 22 -25.93 23.97 -16.17
CA ALA A 22 -25.36 22.67 -16.58
C ALA A 22 -25.91 22.27 -17.96
N GLN A 23 -25.05 21.76 -18.82
CA GLN A 23 -25.33 21.39 -20.20
C GLN A 23 -25.08 19.89 -20.41
N ILE A 24 -25.69 19.34 -21.46
CA ILE A 24 -25.55 17.93 -21.84
C ILE A 24 -25.45 17.81 -23.36
N LEU A 25 -24.56 16.92 -23.82
CA LEU A 25 -24.48 16.47 -25.21
C LEU A 25 -24.58 14.93 -25.26
N HIS A 26 -25.20 14.42 -26.34
CA HIS A 26 -25.24 12.99 -26.60
C HIS A 26 -23.88 12.50 -27.08
N GLY A 27 -23.33 11.47 -26.41
CA GLY A 27 -21.97 11.01 -26.68
C GLY A 27 -21.75 10.48 -28.10
N LYS A 28 -22.77 9.86 -28.72
CA LYS A 28 -22.71 9.29 -30.08
C LYS A 28 -23.24 10.25 -31.14
N LEU A 29 -24.44 10.80 -30.94
CA LEU A 29 -25.10 11.62 -31.94
C LEU A 29 -24.50 13.03 -32.09
N ASP A 30 -23.90 13.57 -31.00
CA ASP A 30 -23.19 14.86 -30.99
C ASP A 30 -21.66 14.64 -30.90
N ALA A 31 -21.14 13.53 -31.41
CA ALA A 31 -19.73 13.14 -31.21
C ALA A 31 -18.73 14.22 -31.67
N ASP A 32 -18.91 14.79 -32.86
CA ASP A 32 -18.01 15.81 -33.40
C ASP A 32 -18.05 17.11 -32.57
N ARG A 33 -19.24 17.53 -32.12
CA ARG A 33 -19.39 18.69 -31.24
C ARG A 33 -18.78 18.44 -29.88
N THR A 34 -18.94 17.22 -29.34
CA THR A 34 -18.35 16.79 -28.08
C THR A 34 -16.84 16.80 -28.17
N LEU A 35 -16.27 16.24 -29.26
CA LEU A 35 -14.82 16.23 -29.48
C LEU A 35 -14.26 17.65 -29.56
N ALA A 36 -14.84 18.51 -30.41
CA ALA A 36 -14.37 19.90 -30.57
C ALA A 36 -14.39 20.67 -29.25
N LEU A 37 -15.41 20.44 -28.41
CA LEU A 37 -15.52 21.05 -27.09
C LEU A 37 -14.42 20.55 -26.14
N VAL A 38 -14.19 19.22 -26.06
CA VAL A 38 -13.16 18.62 -25.21
C VAL A 38 -11.76 19.07 -25.66
N GLU A 39 -11.48 19.09 -26.97
CA GLU A 39 -10.22 19.60 -27.51
C GLU A 39 -9.99 21.08 -27.14
N SER A 40 -11.04 21.90 -27.22
CA SER A 40 -10.95 23.32 -26.84
C SER A 40 -10.59 23.49 -25.36
N TRP A 41 -11.15 22.69 -24.46
CA TRP A 41 -10.82 22.71 -23.03
C TRP A 41 -9.39 22.25 -22.75
N LEU A 42 -8.96 21.14 -23.40
CA LEU A 42 -7.62 20.62 -23.26
C LEU A 42 -6.55 21.54 -23.87
N ALA A 43 -6.91 22.36 -24.85
CA ALA A 43 -6.01 23.33 -25.49
C ALA A 43 -5.95 24.69 -24.78
N SER A 44 -6.91 25.01 -23.90
CA SER A 44 -7.00 26.28 -23.17
C SER A 44 -6.42 26.16 -21.75
N ASP A 45 -6.42 27.28 -21.00
CA ASP A 45 -6.02 27.31 -19.58
C ASP A 45 -7.16 26.86 -18.64
N THR A 46 -8.20 26.23 -19.18
CA THR A 46 -9.35 25.78 -18.40
C THR A 46 -8.95 24.67 -17.43
N THR A 47 -9.30 24.85 -16.14
CA THR A 47 -9.19 23.78 -15.14
C THR A 47 -10.37 22.83 -15.26
N LEU A 48 -10.10 21.54 -15.50
CA LEU A 48 -11.09 20.49 -15.60
C LEU A 48 -11.25 19.80 -14.25
N VAL A 49 -12.48 19.76 -13.76
CA VAL A 49 -12.84 19.19 -12.46
C VAL A 49 -13.93 18.13 -12.65
N ALA A 50 -13.71 16.94 -12.14
CA ALA A 50 -14.75 15.92 -12.09
C ALA A 50 -14.67 15.10 -10.78
N HIS A 51 -15.71 14.34 -10.49
CA HIS A 51 -15.68 13.40 -9.38
C HIS A 51 -15.18 12.04 -9.88
N HIS A 52 -13.97 11.64 -9.45
CA HIS A 52 -13.24 10.49 -10.01
C HIS A 52 -12.78 10.74 -11.46
N VAL A 53 -12.21 11.89 -11.70
CA VAL A 53 -11.81 12.42 -13.01
C VAL A 53 -11.06 11.45 -13.93
N CYS A 54 -10.29 10.51 -13.37
CA CYS A 54 -9.58 9.49 -14.16
C CYS A 54 -10.52 8.61 -14.99
N PHE A 55 -11.74 8.34 -14.47
CA PHE A 55 -12.76 7.59 -15.22
C PHE A 55 -13.23 8.40 -16.44
N ASP A 56 -13.53 9.69 -16.25
CA ASP A 56 -14.02 10.55 -17.32
C ASP A 56 -12.97 10.76 -18.41
N MET A 57 -11.72 11.03 -18.00
CA MET A 57 -10.60 11.13 -18.94
C MET A 57 -10.36 9.83 -19.70
N ALA A 58 -10.49 8.68 -19.04
CA ALA A 58 -10.34 7.38 -19.70
C ALA A 58 -11.47 7.09 -20.70
N VAL A 59 -12.71 7.50 -20.42
CA VAL A 59 -13.84 7.39 -21.37
C VAL A 59 -13.55 8.20 -22.64
N LEU A 60 -13.09 9.46 -22.47
CA LEU A 60 -12.73 10.34 -23.57
C LEU A 60 -11.56 9.79 -24.40
N CYS A 61 -10.49 9.34 -23.72
CA CYS A 61 -9.32 8.75 -24.38
C CYS A 61 -9.62 7.41 -25.07
N ALA A 62 -10.54 6.61 -24.54
CA ALA A 62 -10.97 5.36 -25.17
C ALA A 62 -11.74 5.61 -26.48
N LYS A 63 -12.54 6.67 -26.51
CA LYS A 63 -13.27 7.09 -27.70
C LYS A 63 -12.37 7.79 -28.72
N TRP A 64 -11.49 8.68 -28.26
CA TRP A 64 -10.59 9.48 -29.07
C TRP A 64 -9.13 9.35 -28.57
N PRO A 65 -8.39 8.32 -29.02
CA PRO A 65 -7.04 8.03 -28.52
C PRO A 65 -6.03 9.16 -28.69
N HIS A 66 -6.21 10.03 -29.70
CA HIS A 66 -5.36 11.21 -29.92
C HIS A 66 -5.47 12.28 -28.81
N LEU A 67 -6.48 12.19 -27.92
CA LEU A 67 -6.58 13.05 -26.75
C LEU A 67 -5.58 12.69 -25.64
N VAL A 68 -5.01 11.48 -25.66
CA VAL A 68 -4.10 11.03 -24.59
C VAL A 68 -2.95 11.99 -24.34
N PRO A 69 -2.20 12.47 -25.36
CA PRO A 69 -1.15 13.46 -25.15
C PRO A 69 -1.66 14.80 -24.59
N LEU A 70 -2.86 15.22 -25.00
CA LEU A 70 -3.48 16.45 -24.53
C LEU A 70 -3.89 16.34 -23.06
N VAL A 71 -4.41 15.19 -22.64
CA VAL A 71 -4.75 14.89 -21.24
C VAL A 71 -3.50 14.90 -20.36
N PHE A 72 -2.40 14.23 -20.79
CA PHE A 72 -1.15 14.28 -20.04
C PHE A 72 -0.61 15.71 -19.93
N ARG A 73 -0.66 16.50 -21.02
CA ARG A 73 -0.28 17.92 -20.99
C ARG A 73 -1.10 18.71 -19.99
N ALA A 74 -2.43 18.52 -19.95
CA ALA A 74 -3.29 19.19 -18.99
C ALA A 74 -3.00 18.78 -17.54
N TYR A 75 -2.56 17.53 -17.28
CA TYR A 75 -2.05 17.12 -15.98
C TYR A 75 -0.70 17.78 -15.65
N ASP A 76 0.23 17.88 -16.61
CA ASP A 76 1.53 18.55 -16.42
C ASP A 76 1.38 20.03 -16.12
N GLU A 77 0.34 20.68 -16.66
CA GLU A 77 0.00 22.11 -16.48
C GLU A 77 -0.91 22.35 -15.26
N ASP A 78 -1.09 21.35 -14.37
CA ASP A 78 -1.92 21.43 -13.16
C ASP A 78 -3.37 21.85 -13.43
N ARG A 79 -3.95 21.41 -14.55
CA ARG A 79 -5.29 21.77 -15.02
C ARG A 79 -6.34 20.68 -14.86
N ILE A 80 -6.00 19.51 -14.31
CA ILE A 80 -6.96 18.44 -14.02
C ILE A 80 -6.94 18.11 -12.54
N THR A 81 -8.09 18.18 -11.89
CA THR A 81 -8.25 17.82 -10.49
C THR A 81 -9.53 17.05 -10.23
N CYS A 82 -9.70 16.49 -9.03
CA CYS A 82 -10.74 15.55 -8.66
C CYS A 82 -11.35 15.88 -7.31
N THR A 83 -12.66 16.14 -7.25
CA THR A 83 -13.36 16.47 -5.99
C THR A 83 -13.28 15.33 -4.96
N LYS A 84 -13.27 14.08 -5.40
CA LYS A 84 -13.04 12.91 -4.52
C LYS A 84 -11.65 12.94 -3.88
N LEU A 85 -10.61 13.12 -4.71
CA LEU A 85 -9.22 13.17 -4.24
C LEU A 85 -8.99 14.37 -3.31
N ARG A 86 -9.49 15.53 -3.69
CA ARG A 86 -9.42 16.76 -2.87
C ARG A 86 -10.04 16.53 -1.49
N GLN A 87 -11.23 15.88 -1.42
CA GLN A 87 -11.84 15.56 -0.14
C GLN A 87 -11.00 14.59 0.69
N GLN A 88 -10.43 13.58 0.06
CA GLN A 88 -9.53 12.65 0.76
C GLN A 88 -8.30 13.37 1.33
N LEU A 89 -7.69 14.26 0.56
CA LEU A 89 -6.54 15.06 1.02
C LEU A 89 -6.91 16.01 2.15
N LEU A 90 -8.06 16.68 2.08
CA LEU A 90 -8.58 17.52 3.16
C LEU A 90 -8.82 16.74 4.45
N ASP A 91 -9.39 15.55 4.34
CA ASP A 91 -9.63 14.69 5.50
C ASP A 91 -8.30 14.13 6.06
N ILE A 92 -7.32 13.85 5.21
CA ILE A 92 -5.96 13.49 5.65
C ILE A 92 -5.32 14.66 6.41
N ALA A 93 -5.41 15.88 5.89
CA ALA A 93 -4.88 17.07 6.53
C ALA A 93 -5.54 17.35 7.90
N ARG A 94 -6.83 17.01 8.05
CA ARG A 94 -7.58 17.13 9.31
C ARG A 94 -7.40 15.96 10.27
N GLY A 95 -6.77 14.86 9.85
CA GLY A 95 -6.70 13.62 10.65
C GLY A 95 -8.02 12.83 10.69
N GLU A 96 -8.94 13.09 9.78
CA GLU A 96 -10.28 12.48 9.71
C GLU A 96 -10.43 11.49 8.53
N PHE A 97 -9.32 11.04 7.94
CA PHE A 97 -9.37 10.17 6.78
C PHE A 97 -10.10 8.86 7.07
N ARG A 98 -11.10 8.52 6.24
CA ARG A 98 -12.04 7.40 6.38
C ARG A 98 -12.96 7.46 7.59
N GLY A 99 -12.92 8.52 8.38
CA GLY A 99 -13.86 8.70 9.48
C GLY A 99 -13.28 9.47 10.67
N ARG A 100 -14.16 9.75 11.60
CA ARG A 100 -13.80 10.43 12.84
C ARG A 100 -14.61 9.90 14.03
N MET A 101 -14.05 10.07 15.23
CA MET A 101 -14.79 9.81 16.46
C MET A 101 -15.76 10.98 16.72
N HIS A 102 -17.03 10.67 16.81
CA HIS A 102 -18.08 11.64 17.16
C HIS A 102 -18.54 11.42 18.60
N ARG A 103 -18.41 12.46 19.41
CA ARG A 103 -18.97 12.48 20.75
C ARG A 103 -20.40 12.99 20.70
N PHE A 104 -21.30 12.29 21.33
CA PHE A 104 -22.69 12.71 21.43
C PHE A 104 -23.18 12.60 22.86
N SER A 105 -24.19 13.39 23.19
CA SER A 105 -24.98 13.24 24.41
C SER A 105 -26.42 12.95 24.02
N LYS A 106 -27.05 12.02 24.76
CA LYS A 106 -28.48 11.76 24.66
C LYS A 106 -29.09 11.66 26.03
N GLU A 107 -30.30 12.12 26.19
CA GLU A 107 -31.08 11.92 27.40
C GLU A 107 -31.70 10.53 27.38
N VAL A 108 -31.46 9.75 28.43
CA VAL A 108 -32.06 8.43 28.66
C VAL A 108 -32.57 8.40 30.08
N ASN A 109 -33.90 8.25 30.25
CA ASN A 109 -34.59 8.23 31.55
C ASN A 109 -34.24 9.43 32.44
N GLY A 110 -34.24 10.67 31.87
CA GLY A 110 -33.93 11.90 32.59
C GLY A 110 -32.46 12.11 32.95
N LYS A 111 -31.55 11.25 32.47
CA LYS A 111 -30.11 11.38 32.67
C LYS A 111 -29.41 11.61 31.32
N VAL A 112 -28.49 12.58 31.29
CA VAL A 112 -27.65 12.81 30.11
C VAL A 112 -26.56 11.74 30.08
N VAL A 113 -26.59 10.92 29.04
CA VAL A 113 -25.57 9.89 28.73
C VAL A 113 -24.68 10.39 27.60
N TYR A 114 -23.39 10.44 27.87
CA TYR A 114 -22.38 10.76 26.89
C TYR A 114 -21.88 9.48 26.21
N GLY A 115 -21.73 9.50 24.90
CA GLY A 115 -21.21 8.36 24.15
C GLY A 115 -20.28 8.83 23.04
N GLU A 116 -19.53 7.88 22.51
CA GLU A 116 -18.67 8.07 21.34
C GLU A 116 -19.04 7.04 20.27
N ARG A 117 -19.09 7.45 19.04
CA ARG A 117 -19.27 6.54 17.89
C ARG A 117 -18.34 6.93 16.76
N TRP A 118 -17.84 5.94 16.04
CA TRP A 118 -17.10 6.17 14.80
C TRP A 118 -18.07 6.50 13.67
N ILE A 119 -17.86 7.64 13.01
CA ILE A 119 -18.56 8.02 11.79
C ILE A 119 -17.63 7.75 10.62
N HIS A 120 -17.99 6.78 9.78
CA HIS A 120 -17.25 6.49 8.56
C HIS A 120 -17.44 7.62 7.53
N HIS A 121 -16.37 7.94 6.82
CA HIS A 121 -16.39 8.84 5.69
C HIS A 121 -16.25 8.04 4.39
N ASP A 122 -17.33 8.00 3.62
CA ASP A 122 -17.33 7.53 2.25
C ASP A 122 -17.00 8.71 1.31
N TYR A 123 -16.43 8.37 0.15
CA TYR A 123 -15.92 9.36 -0.80
C TYR A 123 -16.59 9.24 -2.17
N ASP A 124 -17.78 8.67 -2.27
CA ASP A 124 -18.62 8.84 -3.44
C ASP A 124 -19.29 10.24 -3.41
N LEU A 125 -19.72 10.73 -4.57
CA LEU A 125 -20.25 12.09 -4.70
C LEU A 125 -21.42 12.35 -3.75
N ASP A 126 -22.36 11.39 -3.64
CA ASP A 126 -23.54 11.52 -2.76
C ASP A 126 -23.14 11.64 -1.28
N ALA A 127 -22.17 10.82 -0.83
CA ALA A 127 -21.68 10.88 0.55
C ALA A 127 -21.04 12.24 0.86
N ILE A 128 -20.27 12.80 -0.07
CA ILE A 128 -19.64 14.10 0.10
C ILE A 128 -20.72 15.20 0.10
N VAL A 129 -21.67 15.17 -0.82
CA VAL A 129 -22.80 16.13 -0.88
C VAL A 129 -23.57 16.16 0.44
N ARG A 130 -23.90 14.98 0.99
CA ARG A 130 -24.58 14.87 2.31
C ARG A 130 -23.75 15.42 3.46
N ARG A 131 -22.43 15.23 3.45
CA ARG A 131 -21.53 15.79 4.47
C ARG A 131 -21.53 17.30 4.50
N PHE A 132 -21.75 17.96 3.36
CA PHE A 132 -21.88 19.41 3.24
C PHE A 132 -23.31 19.92 3.35
N GLY A 133 -24.27 19.10 3.78
CA GLY A 133 -25.66 19.47 4.04
C GLY A 133 -26.54 19.56 2.80
N GLY A 134 -26.05 19.07 1.64
CA GLY A 134 -26.80 19.01 0.40
C GLY A 134 -27.85 17.88 0.40
N ARG A 135 -28.81 17.97 -0.52
CA ARG A 135 -29.75 16.88 -0.78
C ARG A 135 -28.99 15.71 -1.41
N GLY A 136 -29.17 14.51 -0.86
CA GLY A 136 -28.60 13.31 -1.43
C GLY A 136 -29.07 13.07 -2.87
N LEU A 137 -28.17 12.54 -3.68
CA LEU A 137 -28.44 12.16 -5.06
C LEU A 137 -29.31 10.90 -5.10
N LYS A 138 -30.22 10.80 -6.07
CA LYS A 138 -31.09 9.64 -6.24
C LYS A 138 -30.27 8.44 -6.77
N LYS A 139 -29.82 7.58 -5.88
CA LYS A 139 -29.04 6.36 -6.19
C LYS A 139 -29.81 5.09 -5.77
N GLY A 140 -30.90 4.77 -6.46
CA GLY A 140 -31.59 3.48 -6.33
C GLY A 140 -30.98 2.39 -7.23
N GLU A 141 -31.31 1.11 -6.96
CA GLU A 141 -30.92 0.00 -7.84
C GLU A 141 -31.46 0.17 -9.26
N ASP A 142 -32.61 0.84 -9.43
CA ASP A 142 -33.25 1.19 -10.71
C ASP A 142 -32.75 2.51 -11.29
N SER A 143 -31.66 3.11 -10.75
CA SER A 143 -31.16 4.39 -11.25
C SER A 143 -30.55 4.26 -12.64
N TRP A 144 -30.67 5.30 -13.47
CA TRP A 144 -30.09 5.37 -14.81
C TRP A 144 -28.59 5.12 -14.84
N ARG A 145 -27.89 5.33 -13.72
CA ARG A 145 -26.46 5.05 -13.60
C ARG A 145 -26.01 3.70 -14.18
N LEU A 146 -26.83 2.66 -14.05
CA LEU A 146 -26.51 1.30 -14.54
C LEU A 146 -27.13 1.00 -15.92
N ARG A 147 -27.94 1.91 -16.44
CA ARG A 147 -28.79 1.68 -17.62
C ARG A 147 -28.46 2.58 -18.80
N TYR A 148 -27.49 3.49 -18.70
CA TYR A 148 -27.15 4.42 -19.79
C TYR A 148 -26.83 3.74 -21.11
N ALA A 149 -26.34 2.50 -21.12
CA ALA A 149 -26.11 1.76 -22.33
C ALA A 149 -27.39 1.57 -23.19
N GLU A 150 -28.58 1.60 -22.56
CA GLU A 150 -29.88 1.52 -23.25
C GLU A 150 -30.17 2.76 -24.10
N LEU A 151 -29.52 3.88 -23.80
CA LEU A 151 -29.76 5.20 -24.41
C LEU A 151 -28.77 5.58 -25.50
N ILE A 152 -27.78 4.74 -25.78
CA ILE A 152 -26.67 5.08 -26.68
C ILE A 152 -27.08 5.40 -28.13
N ASP A 153 -28.22 4.86 -28.58
CA ASP A 153 -28.75 5.08 -29.92
C ASP A 153 -30.04 5.93 -29.90
N ILE A 154 -30.46 6.42 -28.74
CA ILE A 154 -31.69 7.20 -28.54
C ILE A 154 -31.38 8.67 -28.48
N PRO A 155 -31.94 9.56 -29.33
CA PRO A 155 -31.74 11.00 -29.25
C PRO A 155 -32.10 11.57 -27.87
N LEU A 156 -31.35 12.58 -27.39
CA LEU A 156 -31.60 13.23 -26.09
C LEU A 156 -33.05 13.72 -25.91
N SER A 157 -33.70 14.15 -26.99
CA SER A 157 -35.12 14.60 -26.97
C SER A 157 -36.12 13.49 -26.62
N GLN A 158 -35.71 12.22 -26.70
CA GLN A 158 -36.50 11.05 -26.35
C GLN A 158 -36.05 10.41 -25.01
N TRP A 159 -35.05 10.95 -24.36
CA TRP A 159 -34.62 10.42 -23.07
C TRP A 159 -35.66 10.69 -21.98
N PRO A 160 -35.88 9.74 -21.07
CA PRO A 160 -36.65 10.01 -19.86
C PRO A 160 -36.05 11.17 -19.10
N LYS A 161 -36.92 12.01 -18.51
CA LYS A 161 -36.49 13.23 -17.80
C LYS A 161 -35.46 12.92 -16.71
N ASP A 162 -35.65 11.87 -15.95
CA ASP A 162 -34.74 11.44 -14.89
C ASP A 162 -33.39 10.93 -15.42
N ALA A 163 -33.34 10.41 -16.66
CA ALA A 163 -32.08 10.07 -17.34
C ALA A 163 -31.28 11.30 -17.77
N VAL A 164 -31.94 12.42 -18.05
CA VAL A 164 -31.31 13.71 -18.35
C VAL A 164 -30.93 14.43 -17.06
N ASP A 165 -31.83 14.45 -16.07
CA ASP A 165 -31.61 15.17 -14.80
C ASP A 165 -30.44 14.56 -14.01
N TYR A 166 -30.27 13.22 -13.98
CA TYR A 166 -29.27 12.55 -13.18
C TYR A 166 -27.83 13.03 -13.46
N PRO A 167 -27.29 13.01 -14.69
CA PRO A 167 -25.91 13.46 -14.95
C PRO A 167 -25.74 14.97 -14.82
N LEU A 168 -26.81 15.76 -15.04
CA LEU A 168 -26.80 17.19 -14.79
C LEU A 168 -26.70 17.50 -13.30
N ASP A 169 -27.41 16.75 -12.44
CA ASP A 169 -27.35 16.90 -10.98
C ASP A 169 -25.98 16.46 -10.43
N ASP A 170 -25.39 15.38 -10.98
CA ASP A 170 -24.01 14.98 -10.65
C ASP A 170 -23.01 16.10 -11.00
N THR A 171 -23.18 16.76 -12.17
CA THR A 171 -22.32 17.86 -12.61
C THR A 171 -22.47 19.10 -11.71
N ARG A 172 -23.70 19.53 -11.40
CA ARG A 172 -23.97 20.63 -10.47
C ARG A 172 -23.36 20.37 -9.10
N SER A 173 -23.61 19.19 -8.57
CA SER A 173 -23.06 18.77 -7.27
C SER A 173 -21.54 18.73 -7.25
N CYS A 174 -20.91 18.30 -8.35
CA CYS A 174 -19.46 18.29 -8.48
C CYS A 174 -18.89 19.72 -8.42
N LEU A 175 -19.50 20.68 -9.12
CA LEU A 175 -19.10 22.08 -9.10
C LEU A 175 -19.30 22.70 -7.70
N ASP A 176 -20.45 22.45 -7.06
CA ASP A 176 -20.74 22.97 -5.72
C ASP A 176 -19.71 22.48 -4.70
N ILE A 177 -19.37 21.18 -4.74
CA ILE A 177 -18.34 20.59 -3.88
C ILE A 177 -16.97 21.20 -4.17
N TYR A 178 -16.61 21.38 -5.44
CA TYR A 178 -15.35 22.02 -5.81
C TYR A 178 -15.22 23.42 -5.24
N VAL A 179 -16.25 24.25 -5.38
CA VAL A 179 -16.28 25.62 -4.84
C VAL A 179 -16.13 25.62 -3.31
N LEU A 180 -16.80 24.69 -2.61
CA LEU A 180 -16.63 24.55 -1.17
C LEU A 180 -15.22 24.11 -0.78
N GLN A 181 -14.59 23.23 -1.56
CA GLN A 181 -13.22 22.77 -1.33
C GLN A 181 -12.18 23.85 -1.62
N GLU A 182 -12.45 24.81 -2.53
CA GLU A 182 -11.55 25.93 -2.82
C GLU A 182 -11.32 26.81 -1.59
N ASN A 183 -12.30 26.96 -0.70
CA ASN A 183 -12.12 27.66 0.58
C ASN A 183 -11.08 27.02 1.50
N HIS A 184 -10.62 25.82 1.17
CA HIS A 184 -9.66 25.02 1.93
C HIS A 184 -8.46 24.58 1.09
N ALA A 185 -8.26 25.16 -0.11
CA ALA A 185 -7.21 24.75 -1.04
C ALA A 185 -5.79 24.83 -0.44
N GLN A 186 -5.55 25.75 0.51
CA GLN A 186 -4.29 25.89 1.23
C GLN A 186 -3.90 24.63 2.05
N PHE A 187 -4.86 23.75 2.36
CA PHE A 187 -4.58 22.50 3.07
C PHE A 187 -4.27 21.31 2.13
N ILE A 188 -4.34 21.52 0.82
CA ILE A 188 -4.08 20.49 -0.19
C ILE A 188 -3.15 20.99 -1.32
N PRO A 189 -2.00 21.60 -0.98
CA PRO A 189 -1.09 22.18 -1.99
C PRO A 189 -0.60 21.16 -3.01
N ASP A 190 -0.59 19.88 -2.65
CA ASP A 190 -0.12 18.75 -3.46
C ASP A 190 -1.20 18.12 -4.36
N GLN A 191 -2.39 18.69 -4.44
CA GLN A 191 -3.56 18.10 -5.11
C GLN A 191 -3.30 17.68 -6.57
N PHE A 192 -2.58 18.48 -7.33
CA PHE A 192 -2.33 18.21 -8.75
C PHE A 192 -1.32 17.08 -8.95
N ARG A 193 -0.25 17.02 -8.16
CA ARG A 193 0.68 15.87 -8.17
C ARG A 193 -0.02 14.58 -7.79
N GLN A 194 -0.92 14.61 -6.80
CA GLN A 194 -1.72 13.46 -6.45
C GLN A 194 -2.73 13.08 -7.55
N ALA A 195 -3.25 14.05 -8.29
CA ALA A 195 -4.10 13.80 -9.46
C ALA A 195 -3.30 13.14 -10.61
N GLN A 196 -2.09 13.60 -10.90
CA GLN A 196 -1.14 12.97 -11.83
C GLN A 196 -0.88 11.50 -11.44
N ALA A 197 -0.56 11.25 -10.17
CA ALA A 197 -0.33 9.91 -9.64
C ALA A 197 -1.57 9.01 -9.76
N THR A 198 -2.75 9.58 -9.47
CA THR A 198 -4.02 8.84 -9.56
C THR A 198 -4.34 8.47 -11.01
N TRP A 199 -4.02 9.33 -11.97
CA TRP A 199 -4.15 9.03 -13.39
C TRP A 199 -3.23 7.88 -13.82
N ALA A 200 -1.95 7.93 -13.46
CA ALA A 200 -1.00 6.86 -13.76
C ALA A 200 -1.42 5.51 -13.16
N LEU A 201 -1.88 5.51 -11.90
CA LEU A 201 -2.40 4.31 -11.23
C LEU A 201 -3.70 3.80 -11.88
N TYR A 202 -4.54 4.71 -12.37
CA TYR A 202 -5.74 4.33 -13.12
C TYR A 202 -5.38 3.64 -14.44
N LEU A 203 -4.38 4.15 -15.16
CA LEU A 203 -3.89 3.52 -16.38
C LEU A 203 -3.31 2.13 -16.11
N ALA A 204 -2.56 1.94 -15.02
CA ALA A 204 -2.02 0.64 -14.63
C ALA A 204 -3.13 -0.40 -14.38
N GLN A 205 -4.25 0.00 -13.79
CA GLN A 205 -5.37 -0.94 -13.56
C GLN A 205 -6.14 -1.28 -14.83
N THR A 206 -6.12 -0.44 -15.90
CA THR A 206 -6.98 -0.66 -17.09
C THR A 206 -6.54 -1.84 -17.95
N TRP A 207 -5.23 -2.11 -18.01
CA TRP A 207 -4.69 -3.22 -18.79
C TRP A 207 -4.98 -4.57 -18.12
N GLY A 208 -4.88 -4.64 -16.81
CA GLY A 208 -5.17 -5.82 -15.99
C GLY A 208 -4.05 -6.88 -16.01
N LEU A 209 -4.16 -7.84 -15.11
CA LEU A 209 -3.20 -8.90 -14.86
C LEU A 209 -3.69 -10.23 -15.42
N LYS A 210 -2.80 -10.99 -16.08
CA LYS A 210 -3.03 -12.37 -16.51
C LYS A 210 -2.40 -13.33 -15.50
N ALA A 211 -3.08 -14.44 -15.19
CA ALA A 211 -2.52 -15.52 -14.40
C ALA A 211 -2.30 -16.79 -15.24
N ASP A 212 -1.30 -17.61 -14.85
CA ASP A 212 -1.03 -18.90 -15.46
C ASP A 212 -1.91 -19.99 -14.82
N ALA A 213 -2.74 -20.62 -15.61
CA ALA A 213 -3.72 -21.63 -15.15
C ALA A 213 -3.05 -22.82 -14.46
N ALA A 214 -1.86 -23.26 -14.94
CA ALA A 214 -1.17 -24.41 -14.38
C ALA A 214 -0.60 -24.08 -12.98
N SER A 215 0.05 -22.93 -12.84
CA SER A 215 0.56 -22.44 -11.55
C SER A 215 -0.56 -22.19 -10.53
N VAL A 216 -1.71 -21.69 -10.98
CA VAL A 216 -2.89 -21.49 -10.12
C VAL A 216 -3.46 -22.83 -9.63
N ALA A 217 -3.55 -23.83 -10.50
CA ALA A 217 -4.02 -25.17 -10.12
C ALA A 217 -3.05 -25.88 -9.15
N GLU A 218 -1.74 -25.73 -9.35
CA GLU A 218 -0.74 -26.24 -8.41
C GLU A 218 -0.86 -25.57 -7.05
N LEU A 219 -0.95 -24.24 -7.01
CA LEU A 219 -1.14 -23.48 -5.77
C LEU A 219 -2.40 -23.92 -5.02
N GLU A 220 -3.52 -24.08 -5.73
CA GLU A 220 -4.78 -24.59 -5.13
C GLU A 220 -4.58 -25.96 -4.49
N THR A 221 -4.00 -26.90 -5.23
CA THR A 221 -3.72 -28.26 -4.73
C THR A 221 -2.87 -28.25 -3.48
N ARG A 222 -1.82 -27.42 -3.45
CA ARG A 222 -0.94 -27.27 -2.28
C ARG A 222 -1.63 -26.63 -1.08
N ILE A 223 -2.49 -25.64 -1.30
CA ILE A 223 -3.28 -25.00 -0.24
C ILE A 223 -4.26 -26.02 0.36
N GLU A 224 -5.00 -26.76 -0.45
CA GLU A 224 -5.97 -27.75 0.05
C GLU A 224 -5.27 -28.86 0.83
N LYS A 225 -4.13 -29.34 0.35
CA LYS A 225 -3.31 -30.31 1.08
C LYS A 225 -2.85 -29.77 2.43
N ALA A 226 -2.30 -28.54 2.46
CA ALA A 226 -1.82 -27.91 3.69
C ALA A 226 -2.96 -27.70 4.71
N ILE A 227 -4.16 -27.32 4.25
CA ILE A 227 -5.34 -27.22 5.10
C ILE A 227 -5.68 -28.59 5.69
N GLY A 228 -5.73 -29.66 4.89
CA GLY A 228 -6.05 -31.01 5.34
C GLY A 228 -5.05 -31.54 6.37
N ASP A 229 -3.75 -31.33 6.13
CA ASP A 229 -2.66 -31.78 7.02
C ASP A 229 -2.76 -31.10 8.41
N ILE A 230 -3.20 -29.83 8.48
CA ILE A 230 -3.35 -29.07 9.74
C ILE A 230 -4.71 -29.36 10.42
N GLU A 231 -5.75 -29.52 9.64
CA GLU A 231 -7.13 -29.57 10.14
C GLU A 231 -7.41 -30.79 11.02
N ALA A 232 -6.78 -31.92 10.73
CA ALA A 232 -6.97 -33.15 11.50
C ALA A 232 -6.66 -32.95 13.00
N GLY A 233 -5.51 -32.40 13.35
CA GLY A 233 -5.12 -32.10 14.73
C GLY A 233 -6.00 -31.04 15.41
N LEU A 234 -6.49 -30.07 14.64
CA LEU A 234 -7.40 -29.02 15.14
C LEU A 234 -8.80 -29.58 15.43
N ILE A 235 -9.28 -30.55 14.65
CA ILE A 235 -10.55 -31.25 14.89
C ILE A 235 -10.42 -32.13 16.13
N GLU A 236 -9.36 -32.92 16.25
CA GLU A 236 -9.10 -33.77 17.41
C GLU A 236 -9.03 -32.94 18.71
N SER A 237 -8.37 -31.79 18.69
CA SER A 237 -8.33 -30.86 19.83
C SER A 237 -9.64 -30.11 20.06
N GLY A 238 -10.56 -30.15 19.09
CA GLY A 238 -11.85 -29.45 19.08
C GLY A 238 -11.76 -27.93 18.90
N LEU A 239 -10.61 -27.40 18.45
CA LEU A 239 -10.48 -25.98 18.06
C LEU A 239 -11.18 -25.70 16.73
N VAL A 240 -11.35 -26.73 15.92
CA VAL A 240 -12.19 -26.75 14.72
C VAL A 240 -13.22 -27.86 14.89
N ARG A 241 -14.47 -27.61 14.52
CA ARG A 241 -15.54 -28.61 14.57
C ARG A 241 -15.46 -29.51 13.33
N GLU A 242 -16.09 -30.68 13.37
CA GLU A 242 -16.15 -31.64 12.26
C GLU A 242 -16.69 -31.03 10.94
N ASN A 243 -17.54 -30.02 11.03
CA ASN A 243 -18.07 -29.29 9.88
C ASN A 243 -17.09 -28.21 9.35
N GLY A 244 -15.84 -28.17 9.80
CA GLY A 244 -14.84 -27.21 9.42
C GLY A 244 -14.98 -25.81 10.02
N SER A 245 -16.04 -25.55 10.82
CA SER A 245 -16.20 -24.25 11.48
C SER A 245 -15.27 -24.11 12.69
N ARG A 246 -14.74 -22.90 12.90
CA ARG A 246 -13.86 -22.60 14.03
C ARG A 246 -14.61 -22.55 15.34
N ASP A 247 -14.08 -23.13 16.40
CA ASP A 247 -14.53 -22.87 17.76
C ASP A 247 -13.67 -21.76 18.39
N THR A 248 -14.06 -20.52 18.11
CA THR A 248 -13.34 -19.34 18.59
C THR A 248 -13.28 -19.28 20.12
N LYS A 249 -14.35 -19.70 20.80
CA LYS A 249 -14.40 -19.69 22.26
C LYS A 249 -13.38 -20.66 22.86
N LYS A 250 -13.30 -21.88 22.31
CA LYS A 250 -12.34 -22.88 22.76
C LYS A 250 -10.90 -22.46 22.48
N ALA A 251 -10.65 -21.85 21.30
CA ALA A 251 -9.33 -21.32 20.98
C ALA A 251 -8.92 -20.16 21.91
N GLN A 252 -9.86 -19.28 22.28
CA GLN A 252 -9.60 -18.21 23.25
C GLN A 252 -9.33 -18.77 24.66
N SER A 253 -10.05 -19.80 25.11
CA SER A 253 -9.77 -20.48 26.36
C SER A 253 -8.35 -21.04 26.39
N ARG A 254 -7.94 -21.76 25.33
CA ARG A 254 -6.58 -22.29 25.22
C ARG A 254 -5.52 -21.18 25.22
N MET A 255 -5.77 -20.06 24.54
CA MET A 255 -4.87 -18.89 24.55
C MET A 255 -4.65 -18.39 26.00
N VAL A 256 -5.71 -18.28 26.79
CA VAL A 256 -5.61 -17.87 28.20
C VAL A 256 -4.82 -18.88 29.02
N GLU A 257 -5.13 -20.17 28.89
CA GLU A 257 -4.42 -21.26 29.60
C GLU A 257 -2.91 -21.23 29.34
N VAL A 258 -2.51 -21.17 28.05
CA VAL A 258 -1.10 -21.15 27.66
C VAL A 258 -0.39 -19.89 28.14
N CYS A 259 -1.02 -18.71 27.99
CA CYS A 259 -0.45 -17.46 28.49
C CYS A 259 -0.23 -17.47 29.99
N LEU A 260 -1.25 -17.90 30.77
CA LEU A 260 -1.13 -17.94 32.22
C LEU A 260 -0.08 -18.92 32.69
N ALA A 261 0.01 -20.11 32.05
CA ALA A 261 1.05 -21.09 32.34
C ALA A 261 2.47 -20.56 32.09
N ALA A 262 2.62 -19.69 31.10
CA ALA A 262 3.88 -19.02 30.76
C ALA A 262 4.13 -17.73 31.58
N GLY A 263 3.25 -17.38 32.54
CA GLY A 263 3.33 -16.10 33.27
C GLY A 263 3.10 -14.88 32.40
N GLN A 264 2.33 -15.02 31.32
CA GLN A 264 2.03 -13.96 30.35
C GLN A 264 0.54 -13.62 30.37
N VAL A 265 0.21 -12.46 29.81
CA VAL A 265 -1.17 -12.03 29.63
C VAL A 265 -1.55 -12.10 28.14
N PRO A 266 -2.73 -12.68 27.81
CA PRO A 266 -3.16 -12.76 26.42
C PRO A 266 -3.35 -11.37 25.81
N ARG A 267 -2.99 -11.23 24.54
CA ARG A 267 -3.25 -10.00 23.79
C ARG A 267 -4.74 -9.83 23.55
N LEU A 268 -5.24 -8.60 23.76
CA LEU A 268 -6.64 -8.26 23.54
C LEU A 268 -6.85 -7.66 22.15
N THR A 269 -8.05 -7.84 21.61
CA THR A 269 -8.44 -7.20 20.34
C THR A 269 -8.66 -5.70 20.55
N GLU A 270 -8.27 -4.87 19.57
CA GLU A 270 -8.45 -3.41 19.64
C GLU A 270 -9.93 -2.98 19.55
N THR A 271 -10.81 -3.86 19.08
CA THR A 271 -12.23 -3.57 18.81
C THR A 271 -13.16 -3.69 20.02
N GLY A 272 -12.67 -4.17 21.18
CA GLY A 272 -13.43 -4.19 22.43
C GLY A 272 -13.17 -2.93 23.26
N GLU A 273 -14.19 -2.38 23.94
CA GLU A 273 -13.96 -1.43 25.02
C GLU A 273 -13.14 -2.11 26.11
N VAL A 274 -11.83 -1.96 26.08
CA VAL A 274 -10.96 -2.44 27.14
C VAL A 274 -11.26 -1.63 28.38
N LYS A 275 -12.01 -2.24 29.30
CA LYS A 275 -12.47 -1.59 30.55
C LYS A 275 -11.40 -1.58 31.64
N PHE A 276 -10.27 -2.23 31.43
CA PHE A 276 -9.15 -2.24 32.37
C PHE A 276 -7.89 -1.67 31.74
N LYS A 277 -7.04 -1.08 32.56
CA LYS A 277 -5.76 -0.48 32.15
C LYS A 277 -4.63 -1.52 32.18
N GLU A 278 -4.60 -2.36 33.19
CA GLU A 278 -3.60 -3.38 33.44
C GLU A 278 -4.26 -4.70 33.82
N LEU A 279 -3.66 -5.81 33.41
CA LEU A 279 -4.04 -7.17 33.72
C LEU A 279 -2.79 -7.90 34.22
N SER A 280 -2.86 -8.50 35.40
CA SER A 280 -1.77 -9.33 35.92
C SER A 280 -2.10 -10.83 35.79
N THR A 281 -1.06 -11.66 35.69
CA THR A 281 -1.19 -13.12 35.70
C THR A 281 -1.72 -13.68 37.00
N THR A 282 -1.70 -12.90 38.08
CA THR A 282 -2.24 -13.25 39.40
C THR A 282 -3.70 -12.87 39.57
N GLY A 283 -4.40 -12.47 38.51
CA GLY A 283 -5.81 -12.10 38.55
C GLY A 283 -6.08 -10.66 39.04
N GLN A 284 -5.06 -9.83 39.21
CA GLN A 284 -5.26 -8.41 39.53
C GLN A 284 -5.51 -7.60 38.24
N PHE A 285 -6.61 -6.84 38.24
CA PHE A 285 -7.01 -5.95 37.15
C PHE A 285 -7.08 -4.52 37.65
N VAL A 286 -6.50 -3.59 36.88
CA VAL A 286 -6.60 -2.17 37.18
C VAL A 286 -7.48 -1.54 36.08
N ASP A 287 -8.63 -0.96 36.50
CA ASP A 287 -9.52 -0.28 35.55
C ASP A 287 -8.96 1.09 35.11
N LYS A 288 -9.61 1.71 34.10
CA LYS A 288 -9.20 3.04 33.59
C LYS A 288 -9.23 4.15 34.67
N LYS A 289 -9.89 3.92 35.83
CA LYS A 289 -9.96 4.83 36.94
C LYS A 289 -8.94 4.51 38.05
N GLY A 290 -8.09 3.51 37.85
CA GLY A 290 -7.06 3.07 38.79
C GLY A 290 -7.59 2.17 39.92
N ARG A 291 -8.83 1.65 39.83
CA ARG A 291 -9.38 0.71 40.82
C ARG A 291 -8.86 -0.68 40.57
N VAL A 292 -8.39 -1.32 41.63
CA VAL A 292 -7.87 -2.70 41.54
C VAL A 292 -9.02 -3.67 41.88
N SER A 293 -9.17 -4.69 41.04
CA SER A 293 -10.08 -5.82 41.28
C SER A 293 -9.26 -7.11 41.24
N VAL A 294 -9.62 -8.10 42.07
CA VAL A 294 -9.00 -9.42 42.07
C VAL A 294 -10.05 -10.43 41.59
N VAL A 295 -9.65 -11.28 40.64
CA VAL A 295 -10.50 -12.33 40.08
C VAL A 295 -9.83 -13.67 40.32
N GLU A 296 -10.59 -14.66 40.78
CA GLU A 296 -10.10 -16.02 40.96
C GLU A 296 -9.56 -16.57 39.65
N PRO A 297 -8.42 -17.32 39.67
CA PRO A 297 -7.75 -17.82 38.46
C PRO A 297 -8.69 -18.53 37.49
N GLU A 298 -9.59 -19.36 37.96
CA GLU A 298 -10.57 -20.08 37.15
C GLU A 298 -11.61 -19.18 36.48
N LYS A 299 -11.79 -17.94 36.94
CA LYS A 299 -12.73 -16.95 36.41
C LYS A 299 -12.06 -15.93 35.51
N ILE A 300 -10.72 -15.94 35.37
CA ILE A 300 -9.97 -14.96 34.60
C ILE A 300 -10.43 -14.94 33.14
N TYR A 301 -10.67 -16.11 32.55
CA TYR A 301 -11.15 -16.19 31.16
C TYR A 301 -12.50 -15.46 31.00
N ASP A 302 -13.50 -15.78 31.80
CA ASP A 302 -14.83 -15.18 31.67
C ASP A 302 -14.79 -13.67 31.98
N PHE A 303 -13.92 -13.27 32.89
CA PHE A 303 -13.68 -11.86 33.17
C PHE A 303 -13.09 -11.13 31.99
N ILE A 304 -12.02 -11.66 31.36
CA ILE A 304 -11.41 -11.08 30.17
C ILE A 304 -12.43 -11.04 29.03
N ALA A 305 -13.13 -12.14 28.78
CA ALA A 305 -14.13 -12.26 27.72
C ALA A 305 -15.29 -11.27 27.87
N SER A 306 -15.65 -10.92 29.11
CA SER A 306 -16.69 -9.91 29.41
C SER A 306 -16.21 -8.46 29.26
N HIS A 307 -14.91 -8.21 29.26
CA HIS A 307 -14.31 -6.88 29.23
C HIS A 307 -13.54 -6.55 27.92
N GLY A 308 -13.28 -7.53 27.07
CA GLY A 308 -12.62 -7.36 25.79
C GLY A 308 -12.45 -8.69 25.06
N GLY A 309 -12.27 -8.66 23.74
CA GLY A 309 -11.98 -9.84 22.94
C GLY A 309 -10.53 -10.29 23.12
N ILE A 310 -10.28 -11.61 23.22
CA ILE A 310 -8.93 -12.19 23.19
C ILE A 310 -8.52 -12.33 21.72
N SER A 311 -7.36 -11.79 21.38
CA SER A 311 -6.85 -11.89 19.99
C SER A 311 -6.39 -13.32 19.68
N LEU A 312 -6.84 -13.81 18.53
CA LEU A 312 -6.39 -15.05 17.90
C LEU A 312 -5.80 -14.76 16.51
N ASP A 313 -5.29 -13.54 16.32
CA ASP A 313 -4.54 -13.23 15.10
C ASP A 313 -3.21 -14.00 15.05
N ALA A 314 -2.62 -14.05 13.86
CA ALA A 314 -1.38 -14.80 13.67
C ALA A 314 -0.25 -14.34 14.60
N ASP A 315 -0.22 -13.06 14.97
CA ASP A 315 0.79 -12.49 15.84
C ASP A 315 0.59 -12.89 17.31
N ALA A 316 -0.68 -12.89 17.77
CA ALA A 316 -1.01 -13.35 19.11
C ALA A 316 -0.73 -14.84 19.28
N CYS A 317 -1.09 -15.66 18.27
CA CYS A 317 -0.84 -17.09 18.28
C CYS A 317 0.66 -17.43 18.21
N ALA A 318 1.43 -16.70 17.40
CA ALA A 318 2.88 -16.88 17.31
C ALA A 318 3.67 -16.37 18.54
N ALA A 319 3.05 -15.51 19.37
CA ALA A 319 3.69 -14.99 20.59
C ALA A 319 3.66 -16.03 21.74
N VAL A 320 2.80 -17.02 21.67
CA VAL A 320 2.69 -18.13 22.62
C VAL A 320 3.29 -19.39 22.04
N GLU A 321 3.96 -20.21 22.88
CA GLU A 321 4.62 -21.43 22.44
C GLU A 321 3.64 -22.62 22.42
N ASP A 322 2.65 -22.56 21.50
CA ASP A 322 1.59 -23.58 21.40
C ASP A 322 1.31 -23.94 19.93
N ASP A 323 1.62 -25.20 19.56
CA ASP A 323 1.49 -25.69 18.18
C ASP A 323 0.05 -25.63 17.66
N LEU A 324 -0.95 -25.91 18.51
CA LEU A 324 -2.35 -25.90 18.07
C LEU A 324 -2.88 -24.50 17.83
N LEU A 325 -2.43 -23.49 18.57
CA LEU A 325 -2.79 -22.09 18.32
C LEU A 325 -2.07 -21.55 17.08
N GLU A 326 -0.81 -21.95 16.87
CA GLU A 326 -0.11 -21.64 15.61
C GLU A 326 -0.82 -22.27 14.41
N ASP A 327 -1.21 -23.54 14.49
CA ASP A 327 -1.98 -24.26 13.48
C ASP A 327 -3.35 -23.62 13.22
N TYR A 328 -4.04 -23.18 14.28
CA TYR A 328 -5.32 -22.50 14.16
C TYR A 328 -5.24 -21.19 13.39
N ALA A 329 -4.21 -20.38 13.68
CA ALA A 329 -3.96 -19.12 12.96
C ALA A 329 -3.54 -19.39 11.51
N GLU A 330 -2.70 -20.37 11.27
CA GLU A 330 -2.17 -20.74 9.97
C GLU A 330 -3.27 -21.27 9.04
N ARG A 331 -4.11 -22.20 9.55
CA ARG A 331 -5.31 -22.65 8.83
C ARG A 331 -6.21 -21.47 8.44
N THR A 332 -6.43 -20.55 9.37
CA THR A 332 -7.22 -19.34 9.09
C THR A 332 -6.61 -18.53 7.95
N GLY A 333 -5.30 -18.44 7.92
CA GLY A 333 -4.54 -17.81 6.86
C GLY A 333 -4.67 -18.51 5.51
N LEU A 334 -4.57 -19.84 5.46
CA LEU A 334 -4.73 -20.65 4.24
C LEU A 334 -6.14 -20.55 3.67
N ILE A 335 -7.16 -20.61 4.53
CA ILE A 335 -8.57 -20.42 4.12
C ILE A 335 -8.79 -19.01 3.56
N ALA A 336 -8.19 -17.98 4.16
CA ALA A 336 -8.26 -16.63 3.62
C ALA A 336 -7.59 -16.52 2.24
N MET A 337 -6.44 -17.17 2.02
CA MET A 337 -5.79 -17.25 0.72
C MET A 337 -6.68 -17.95 -0.31
N ARG A 338 -7.25 -19.11 0.04
CA ARG A 338 -8.19 -19.84 -0.81
C ARG A 338 -9.40 -19.00 -1.23
N ASN A 339 -10.03 -18.33 -0.27
CA ASN A 339 -11.30 -17.65 -0.49
C ASN A 339 -11.16 -16.23 -1.04
N LYS A 340 -9.96 -15.63 -0.99
CA LYS A 340 -9.71 -14.25 -1.45
C LYS A 340 -8.71 -14.23 -2.59
N ASP A 341 -7.47 -14.68 -2.37
CA ASP A 341 -6.40 -14.51 -3.35
C ASP A 341 -6.59 -15.45 -4.54
N LEU A 342 -6.90 -16.74 -4.28
CA LEU A 342 -7.08 -17.75 -5.31
C LEU A 342 -8.27 -17.44 -6.23
N VAL A 343 -9.31 -16.78 -5.74
CA VAL A 343 -10.48 -16.37 -6.57
C VAL A 343 -10.03 -15.42 -7.69
N TYR A 344 -9.18 -14.44 -7.38
CA TYR A 344 -8.67 -13.51 -8.40
C TYR A 344 -7.65 -14.17 -9.33
N LEU A 345 -6.83 -15.10 -8.83
CA LEU A 345 -5.90 -15.84 -9.66
C LEU A 345 -6.64 -16.73 -10.65
N LYS A 346 -7.67 -17.45 -10.22
CA LYS A 346 -8.54 -18.25 -11.11
C LYS A 346 -9.23 -17.38 -12.16
N ALA A 347 -9.75 -16.23 -11.77
CA ALA A 347 -10.30 -15.26 -12.70
C ALA A 347 -9.23 -14.78 -13.69
N GLY A 348 -8.02 -14.47 -13.22
CA GLY A 348 -6.89 -14.01 -14.03
C GLY A 348 -6.38 -15.03 -15.05
N ALA A 349 -6.62 -16.32 -14.81
CA ALA A 349 -6.32 -17.38 -15.76
C ALA A 349 -7.30 -17.44 -16.95
N VAL A 350 -8.49 -16.85 -16.80
CA VAL A 350 -9.54 -16.83 -17.84
C VAL A 350 -9.59 -15.48 -18.56
N TYR A 351 -9.56 -14.39 -17.81
CA TYR A 351 -9.62 -13.01 -18.31
C TYR A 351 -8.80 -12.07 -17.41
N PRO A 352 -8.30 -10.95 -17.95
CA PRO A 352 -7.49 -10.03 -17.14
C PRO A 352 -8.22 -9.49 -15.91
N VAL A 353 -7.54 -9.46 -14.78
CA VAL A 353 -8.05 -8.94 -13.51
C VAL A 353 -7.54 -7.53 -13.29
N HIS A 354 -8.44 -6.63 -12.92
CA HIS A 354 -8.17 -5.21 -12.75
C HIS A 354 -8.11 -4.85 -11.27
N THR A 355 -6.90 -4.54 -10.78
CA THR A 355 -6.67 -4.07 -9.40
C THR A 355 -7.17 -2.63 -9.24
N SER A 356 -7.87 -2.34 -8.15
CA SER A 356 -8.26 -0.96 -7.84
C SER A 356 -7.22 -0.30 -6.95
N TYR A 357 -6.68 0.86 -7.35
CA TYR A 357 -5.78 1.65 -6.55
C TYR A 357 -6.49 2.78 -5.79
N GLY A 358 -5.93 3.14 -4.64
CA GLY A 358 -6.40 4.21 -3.78
C GLY A 358 -5.25 4.87 -3.03
N ILE A 359 -5.57 5.79 -2.12
CA ILE A 359 -4.60 6.49 -1.29
C ILE A 359 -4.72 6.05 0.18
N ALA A 360 -3.59 6.00 0.89
CA ALA A 360 -3.52 5.88 2.34
C ALA A 360 -3.22 7.25 2.98
N ALA A 361 -3.52 7.42 4.26
CA ALA A 361 -3.21 8.65 4.99
C ALA A 361 -1.71 9.01 4.99
N SER A 362 -0.82 8.03 4.90
CA SER A 362 0.62 8.24 4.75
C SER A 362 1.04 8.77 3.37
N GLY A 363 0.14 8.82 2.39
CA GLY A 363 0.44 9.11 0.99
C GLY A 363 0.77 7.88 0.15
N ARG A 364 0.99 6.71 0.75
CA ARG A 364 1.21 5.46 -0.03
C ARG A 364 -0.01 5.12 -0.87
N GLY A 365 0.22 4.51 -2.02
CA GLY A 365 -0.83 3.84 -2.78
C GLY A 365 -1.37 2.64 -1.99
N THR A 366 -2.64 2.34 -2.16
CA THR A 366 -3.27 1.09 -1.69
C THR A 366 -3.84 0.32 -2.86
N SER A 367 -3.94 -0.99 -2.74
CA SER A 367 -4.58 -1.82 -3.77
C SER A 367 -5.66 -2.72 -3.17
N ALA A 368 -6.69 -3.00 -3.97
CA ALA A 368 -7.81 -3.85 -3.58
C ALA A 368 -8.40 -4.58 -4.80
N LYS A 369 -8.91 -5.79 -4.56
CA LYS A 369 -9.66 -6.59 -5.55
C LYS A 369 -8.90 -6.87 -6.85
N PRO A 370 -7.70 -7.51 -6.79
CA PRO A 370 -6.98 -8.07 -5.65
C PRO A 370 -6.10 -7.06 -4.90
N ASN A 371 -5.71 -7.39 -3.65
CA ASN A 371 -4.65 -6.67 -2.96
C ASN A 371 -3.29 -7.21 -3.41
N VAL A 372 -2.70 -6.59 -4.40
CA VAL A 372 -1.39 -6.99 -4.96
C VAL A 372 -0.20 -6.46 -4.15
N GLN A 373 -0.42 -5.50 -3.23
CA GLN A 373 0.67 -4.93 -2.42
C GLN A 373 1.08 -5.83 -1.25
N ASN A 374 0.16 -6.67 -0.76
CA ASN A 374 0.42 -7.55 0.37
C ASN A 374 0.06 -9.02 0.04
N PRO A 375 0.61 -9.61 -1.04
CA PRO A 375 0.41 -11.03 -1.28
C PRO A 375 1.03 -11.81 -0.13
N LYS A 376 0.37 -12.90 0.27
CA LYS A 376 0.92 -13.77 1.31
C LYS A 376 2.27 -14.31 0.87
N ARG A 377 3.22 -14.31 1.81
CA ARG A 377 4.50 -14.97 1.62
C ARG A 377 4.25 -16.46 1.52
N THR A 378 4.90 -17.08 0.56
CA THR A 378 4.86 -18.49 0.25
C THR A 378 6.27 -19.06 0.27
N GLY A 379 6.46 -20.29 -0.03
CA GLY A 379 7.70 -21.04 0.16
C GLY A 379 7.56 -22.05 1.28
N ASP A 380 8.69 -22.47 1.87
CA ASP A 380 8.69 -23.40 2.98
C ASP A 380 8.16 -22.75 4.25
N VAL A 381 7.16 -23.35 4.83
CA VAL A 381 6.61 -22.99 6.14
C VAL A 381 7.16 -23.99 7.15
N TYR A 382 7.77 -23.46 8.20
CA TYR A 382 8.42 -24.25 9.23
C TYR A 382 7.59 -24.25 10.50
N ASP A 383 7.58 -25.39 11.20
CA ASP A 383 7.10 -25.45 12.57
C ASP A 383 8.09 -24.76 13.53
N ARG A 384 7.74 -24.61 14.79
CA ARG A 384 8.61 -24.00 15.81
C ARG A 384 9.90 -24.81 16.06
N HIS A 385 9.96 -26.08 15.65
CA HIS A 385 11.12 -26.95 15.73
C HIS A 385 11.99 -26.88 14.48
N GLN A 386 11.77 -25.91 13.60
CA GLN A 386 12.49 -25.67 12.34
C GLN A 386 12.35 -26.82 11.33
N LYS A 387 11.31 -27.65 11.41
CA LYS A 387 10.99 -28.65 10.40
C LYS A 387 10.01 -28.05 9.38
N VAL A 388 10.23 -28.38 8.10
CA VAL A 388 9.29 -27.97 7.03
C VAL A 388 7.96 -28.68 7.25
N LYS A 389 6.92 -27.89 7.48
CA LYS A 389 5.55 -28.34 7.68
C LYS A 389 4.85 -28.57 6.34
N TYR A 390 4.97 -27.59 5.47
CA TYR A 390 4.55 -27.66 4.06
C TYR A 390 5.26 -26.58 3.24
N SER A 391 5.13 -26.66 1.91
CA SER A 391 5.66 -25.66 0.99
C SER A 391 4.58 -25.22 0.02
N LEU A 392 4.45 -23.90 -0.19
CA LEU A 392 3.53 -23.30 -1.18
C LEU A 392 4.31 -22.61 -2.30
N PRO A 393 3.88 -22.74 -3.56
CA PRO A 393 4.38 -21.91 -4.65
C PRO A 393 4.17 -20.41 -4.35
N ASP A 394 5.02 -19.53 -4.88
CA ASP A 394 4.84 -18.11 -4.69
C ASP A 394 3.58 -17.60 -5.45
N VAL A 395 2.65 -16.99 -4.72
CA VAL A 395 1.43 -16.38 -5.27
C VAL A 395 1.75 -15.39 -6.38
N ARG A 396 2.87 -14.66 -6.27
CA ARG A 396 3.31 -13.70 -7.29
C ARG A 396 3.63 -14.39 -8.60
N GLU A 397 4.23 -15.57 -8.55
CA GLU A 397 4.65 -16.32 -9.74
C GLU A 397 3.48 -16.89 -10.54
N CYS A 398 2.26 -16.86 -9.97
CA CYS A 398 1.05 -17.13 -10.74
C CYS A 398 0.71 -16.02 -11.72
N TRP A 399 1.17 -14.76 -11.50
CA TRP A 399 0.96 -13.66 -12.42
C TRP A 399 2.02 -13.68 -13.50
N VAL A 400 1.58 -13.70 -14.76
CA VAL A 400 2.44 -13.85 -15.95
C VAL A 400 2.18 -12.77 -16.97
N ALA A 401 3.20 -12.42 -17.74
CA ALA A 401 3.05 -11.61 -18.93
C ALA A 401 2.20 -12.34 -19.97
N ARG A 402 1.50 -11.59 -20.82
CA ARG A 402 0.75 -12.15 -21.95
C ARG A 402 1.67 -12.79 -22.97
N ASP A 403 1.14 -13.68 -23.79
CA ASP A 403 1.88 -14.35 -24.84
C ASP A 403 2.47 -13.29 -25.81
N GLY A 404 3.77 -13.38 -26.10
CA GLY A 404 4.51 -12.39 -26.87
C GLY A 404 4.90 -11.12 -26.11
N TYR A 405 4.77 -11.13 -24.78
CA TYR A 405 5.17 -10.04 -23.89
C TYR A 405 6.07 -10.53 -22.76
N LEU A 406 6.83 -9.58 -22.19
CA LEU A 406 7.60 -9.74 -20.98
C LEU A 406 7.17 -8.72 -19.93
N PHE A 407 7.41 -9.01 -18.66
CA PHE A 407 7.41 -8.01 -17.62
C PHE A 407 8.78 -7.34 -17.53
N ILE A 408 8.77 -6.01 -17.46
CA ILE A 408 9.84 -5.27 -16.81
C ILE A 408 9.42 -5.10 -15.36
N GLN A 409 10.26 -5.52 -14.42
CA GLN A 409 10.13 -5.23 -13.01
C GLN A 409 11.30 -4.35 -12.58
N ALA A 410 11.02 -3.26 -11.89
CA ALA A 410 12.03 -2.41 -11.27
C ALA A 410 11.56 -1.94 -9.91
N ASP A 411 12.45 -2.02 -8.92
CA ASP A 411 12.22 -1.67 -7.51
C ASP A 411 13.32 -0.71 -7.07
N PHE A 412 13.00 0.26 -6.21
CA PHE A 412 14.02 1.17 -5.72
C PHE A 412 14.88 0.51 -4.64
N GLU A 413 16.19 0.65 -4.76
CA GLU A 413 17.12 0.17 -3.75
C GLU A 413 17.10 1.10 -2.52
N GLN A 414 16.80 0.53 -1.34
CA GLN A 414 16.88 1.21 -0.06
C GLN A 414 16.12 2.54 0.02
N LEU A 415 15.03 2.70 -0.71
CA LEU A 415 14.28 3.96 -0.81
C LEU A 415 13.98 4.57 0.57
N GLU A 416 13.52 3.77 1.55
CA GLU A 416 13.18 4.28 2.89
C GLU A 416 14.40 4.85 3.64
N LEU A 417 15.61 4.30 3.44
CA LEU A 417 16.82 4.85 4.03
C LEU A 417 17.28 6.11 3.30
N CYS A 418 17.19 6.14 1.97
CA CYS A 418 17.49 7.34 1.18
C CYS A 418 16.54 8.49 1.54
N THR A 419 15.24 8.23 1.67
CA THR A 419 14.26 9.25 2.06
C THR A 419 14.44 9.71 3.50
N LEU A 420 14.77 8.81 4.44
CA LEU A 420 15.10 9.19 5.80
C LEU A 420 16.33 10.12 5.86
N ALA A 421 17.39 9.76 5.14
CA ALA A 421 18.60 10.56 5.05
C ALA A 421 18.32 11.92 4.40
N GLN A 422 17.52 11.95 3.33
CA GLN A 422 17.09 13.18 2.65
C GLN A 422 16.30 14.09 3.60
N VAL A 423 15.35 13.52 4.36
CA VAL A 423 14.58 14.27 5.37
C VAL A 423 15.53 14.93 6.39
N CYS A 424 16.47 14.18 6.95
CA CYS A 424 17.43 14.73 7.90
C CYS A 424 18.33 15.81 7.26
N LYS A 425 18.81 15.56 6.04
CA LYS A 425 19.61 16.54 5.28
C LYS A 425 18.85 17.83 5.03
N SER A 426 17.59 17.75 4.66
CA SER A 426 16.73 18.92 4.38
C SER A 426 16.36 19.69 5.64
N LEU A 427 16.10 19.01 6.76
CA LEU A 427 15.67 19.66 8.01
C LEU A 427 16.83 20.19 8.83
N PHE A 428 17.99 19.51 8.85
CA PHE A 428 19.10 19.80 9.76
C PHE A 428 20.38 20.21 9.04
N GLY A 429 20.41 20.14 7.69
CA GLY A 429 21.59 20.49 6.89
C GLY A 429 22.64 19.38 6.81
N TYR A 430 22.47 18.25 7.53
CA TYR A 430 23.41 17.12 7.50
C TYR A 430 22.69 15.78 7.67
N SER A 431 23.33 14.72 7.20
CA SER A 431 22.95 13.33 7.46
C SER A 431 24.13 12.42 7.24
N ARG A 432 24.64 11.80 8.30
CA ARG A 432 25.67 10.78 8.19
C ARG A 432 25.18 9.55 7.41
N LEU A 433 23.92 9.16 7.59
CA LEU A 433 23.32 8.10 6.81
C LEU A 433 23.35 8.44 5.32
N GLY A 434 23.07 9.71 4.97
CA GLY A 434 23.15 10.20 3.59
C GLY A 434 24.57 10.14 3.02
N ASP A 435 25.57 10.52 3.81
CA ASP A 435 26.97 10.44 3.39
C ASP A 435 27.41 8.99 3.13
N VAL A 436 26.98 8.05 3.98
CA VAL A 436 27.21 6.61 3.84
C VAL A 436 26.56 6.06 2.57
N LEU A 437 25.31 6.41 2.32
CA LEU A 437 24.56 5.99 1.11
C LEU A 437 25.19 6.55 -0.16
N ASN A 438 25.59 7.83 -0.16
CA ASN A 438 26.25 8.48 -1.29
C ASN A 438 27.63 7.89 -1.59
N ALA A 439 28.34 7.42 -0.56
CA ALA A 439 29.59 6.69 -0.72
C ALA A 439 29.41 5.26 -1.24
N GLY A 440 28.16 4.80 -1.44
CA GLY A 440 27.87 3.43 -1.88
C GLY A 440 28.10 2.37 -0.81
N ILE A 441 28.19 2.77 0.45
CA ILE A 441 28.38 1.90 1.59
C ILE A 441 27.02 1.31 2.02
N ASP A 442 26.99 -0.02 2.28
CA ASP A 442 25.78 -0.69 2.82
C ASP A 442 25.58 -0.31 4.31
N PRO A 443 24.57 0.51 4.67
CA PRO A 443 24.37 0.98 6.04
C PRO A 443 24.16 -0.16 7.05
N HIS A 444 23.63 -1.29 6.58
CA HIS A 444 23.43 -2.47 7.43
C HIS A 444 24.75 -3.17 7.75
N SER A 445 25.65 -3.28 6.78
CA SER A 445 26.98 -3.86 6.99
C SER A 445 27.88 -2.93 7.77
N GLU A 446 27.77 -1.61 7.57
CA GLU A 446 28.52 -0.62 8.33
C GLU A 446 28.16 -0.62 9.82
N PHE A 447 26.87 -0.60 10.14
CA PHE A 447 26.44 -0.67 11.53
C PHE A 447 26.75 -2.05 12.17
N ALA A 448 26.68 -3.14 11.41
CA ALA A 448 27.13 -4.47 11.86
C ALA A 448 28.64 -4.47 12.15
N ALA A 449 29.46 -3.84 11.31
CA ALA A 449 30.89 -3.69 11.53
C ALA A 449 31.20 -2.97 12.86
N ARG A 450 30.47 -1.87 13.14
CA ARG A 450 30.55 -1.16 14.42
C ARG A 450 30.20 -2.06 15.61
N MET A 451 29.10 -2.82 15.51
CA MET A 451 28.69 -3.74 16.58
C MET A 451 29.72 -4.84 16.85
N LEU A 452 30.45 -5.27 15.83
CA LEU A 452 31.49 -6.30 15.93
C LEU A 452 32.89 -5.75 16.15
N HIS A 453 33.05 -4.42 16.21
CA HIS A 453 34.36 -3.73 16.35
C HIS A 453 35.37 -4.12 15.26
N ILE A 454 34.90 -4.27 14.00
CA ILE A 454 35.71 -4.56 12.81
C ILE A 454 35.64 -3.42 11.79
N SER A 455 36.53 -3.43 10.79
CA SER A 455 36.45 -2.44 9.69
C SER A 455 35.32 -2.78 8.71
N TYR A 456 34.90 -1.80 7.91
CA TYR A 456 33.88 -2.04 6.88
C TYR A 456 34.36 -3.02 5.80
N GLU A 457 35.65 -2.96 5.42
CA GLU A 457 36.27 -3.88 4.46
C GLU A 457 36.21 -5.32 4.98
N GLU A 458 36.52 -5.52 6.27
CA GLU A 458 36.41 -6.82 6.92
C GLU A 458 34.93 -7.28 6.96
N ALA A 459 34.01 -6.40 7.28
CA ALA A 459 32.58 -6.69 7.24
C ALA A 459 32.12 -7.14 5.84
N MET A 460 32.60 -6.48 4.78
CA MET A 460 32.28 -6.84 3.40
C MET A 460 32.92 -8.17 2.97
N ARG A 461 34.10 -8.51 3.50
CA ARG A 461 34.73 -9.82 3.31
C ARG A 461 33.88 -10.90 3.98
N ARG A 462 33.49 -10.71 5.24
CA ARG A 462 32.66 -11.64 6.02
C ARG A 462 31.24 -11.80 5.44
N LYS A 463 30.70 -10.76 4.84
CA LYS A 463 29.39 -10.82 4.15
C LYS A 463 29.37 -11.82 2.99
N LYS A 464 30.51 -12.04 2.32
CA LYS A 464 30.63 -13.03 1.23
C LYS A 464 30.67 -14.46 1.76
N ASP A 465 31.10 -14.67 2.99
CA ASP A 465 31.13 -15.96 3.65
C ASP A 465 29.76 -16.28 4.27
N LYS A 466 28.96 -17.05 3.55
CA LYS A 466 27.62 -17.50 4.00
C LYS A 466 27.65 -18.40 5.24
N SER A 467 28.82 -18.93 5.61
CA SER A 467 29.00 -19.77 6.82
C SER A 467 29.23 -18.92 8.08
N ASP A 468 29.57 -17.62 7.94
CA ASP A 468 29.81 -16.70 9.07
C ASP A 468 28.47 -16.27 9.72
N LYS A 469 27.96 -17.11 10.58
CA LYS A 469 26.70 -16.86 11.31
C LYS A 469 26.80 -15.68 12.28
N VAL A 470 27.98 -15.37 12.77
CA VAL A 470 28.19 -14.22 13.67
C VAL A 470 27.96 -12.89 12.93
N PHE A 471 28.55 -12.75 11.75
CA PHE A 471 28.33 -11.56 10.92
C PHE A 471 26.89 -11.50 10.37
N GLU A 472 26.35 -12.64 9.95
CA GLU A 472 24.96 -12.69 9.46
C GLU A 472 23.97 -12.21 10.53
N ASN A 473 24.10 -12.69 11.78
CA ASN A 473 23.27 -12.27 12.91
C ASN A 473 23.45 -10.77 13.24
N ALA A 474 24.68 -10.29 13.27
CA ALA A 474 24.95 -8.86 13.49
C ALA A 474 24.31 -8.01 12.38
N ARG A 475 24.40 -8.43 11.12
CA ARG A 475 23.79 -7.72 9.99
C ARG A 475 22.25 -7.77 10.04
N GLN A 476 21.66 -8.89 10.44
CA GLN A 476 20.20 -8.95 10.64
C GLN A 476 19.75 -8.05 11.79
N THR A 477 20.51 -8.00 12.90
CA THR A 477 20.26 -7.08 14.01
C THR A 477 20.39 -5.61 13.58
N SER A 478 21.36 -5.31 12.73
CA SER A 478 21.50 -3.98 12.11
C SER A 478 20.30 -3.61 11.26
N LYS A 479 19.74 -4.54 10.46
CA LYS A 479 18.50 -4.31 9.70
C LYS A 479 17.33 -4.00 10.62
N VAL A 480 17.18 -4.77 11.71
CA VAL A 480 16.15 -4.52 12.72
C VAL A 480 16.24 -3.09 13.26
N ALA A 481 17.46 -2.64 13.60
CA ALA A 481 17.70 -1.30 14.10
C ALA A 481 17.40 -0.22 13.05
N ASN A 482 17.93 -0.36 11.83
CA ASN A 482 17.83 0.63 10.77
C ASN A 482 16.40 0.76 10.19
N PHE A 483 15.54 -0.24 10.32
CA PHE A 483 14.12 -0.15 9.90
C PHE A 483 13.16 0.07 11.07
N GLY A 484 13.53 -0.33 12.29
CA GLY A 484 12.66 -0.21 13.45
C GLY A 484 12.75 1.14 14.16
N PHE A 485 13.97 1.59 14.48
CA PHE A 485 14.16 2.81 15.27
C PHE A 485 13.70 4.09 14.56
N PRO A 486 13.92 4.28 13.24
CA PRO A 486 13.43 5.48 12.55
C PRO A 486 11.93 5.72 12.72
N GLY A 487 11.14 4.66 12.82
CA GLY A 487 9.70 4.71 13.09
C GLY A 487 9.34 5.07 14.54
N GLY A 488 10.30 5.41 15.39
CA GLY A 488 10.05 5.77 16.78
C GLY A 488 9.81 4.59 17.72
N LEU A 489 10.19 3.34 17.33
CA LEU A 489 10.02 2.18 18.19
C LEU A 489 10.82 2.29 19.49
N GLY A 490 10.16 1.97 20.60
CA GLY A 490 10.82 1.74 21.89
C GLY A 490 11.51 0.36 21.91
N ALA A 491 12.35 0.12 22.95
CA ALA A 491 13.11 -1.12 23.08
C ALA A 491 12.22 -2.37 23.14
N GLU A 492 11.14 -2.35 23.88
CA GLU A 492 10.20 -3.48 24.02
C GLU A 492 9.50 -3.79 22.69
N SER A 493 9.00 -2.74 22.00
CA SER A 493 8.38 -2.91 20.68
C SER A 493 9.38 -3.40 19.64
N LEU A 494 10.66 -3.00 19.75
CA LEU A 494 11.70 -3.50 18.88
C LEU A 494 11.95 -4.99 19.08
N CYS A 495 11.90 -5.52 20.29
CA CYS A 495 12.05 -6.96 20.55
C CYS A 495 10.99 -7.79 19.80
N LEU A 496 9.73 -7.34 19.85
CA LEU A 496 8.64 -7.98 19.12
C LEU A 496 8.83 -7.88 17.59
N TYR A 497 9.21 -6.71 17.11
CA TYR A 497 9.50 -6.48 15.69
C TYR A 497 10.66 -7.33 15.18
N ALA A 498 11.75 -7.43 15.95
CA ALA A 498 12.93 -8.24 15.64
C ALA A 498 12.59 -9.72 15.48
N ARG A 499 11.87 -10.27 16.46
CA ARG A 499 11.44 -11.67 16.45
C ARG A 499 10.54 -11.97 15.26
N LYS A 500 9.52 -11.14 15.05
CA LYS A 500 8.50 -11.34 14.01
C LYS A 500 9.06 -11.20 12.60
N SER A 501 9.78 -10.09 12.33
CA SER A 501 10.15 -9.73 10.96
C SER A 501 11.50 -10.29 10.52
N TYR A 502 12.42 -10.51 11.48
CA TYR A 502 13.81 -10.85 11.18
C TYR A 502 14.28 -12.15 11.85
N LYS A 503 13.44 -12.80 12.66
CA LYS A 503 13.80 -14.01 13.46
C LYS A 503 15.00 -13.75 14.40
N VAL A 504 15.17 -12.50 14.85
CA VAL A 504 16.20 -12.07 15.80
C VAL A 504 15.58 -11.97 17.19
N ASN A 505 16.13 -12.67 18.16
CA ASN A 505 15.71 -12.59 19.54
C ASN A 505 16.56 -11.56 20.27
N LEU A 506 15.92 -10.55 20.84
CA LEU A 506 16.54 -9.50 21.64
C LEU A 506 15.82 -9.40 22.99
N THR A 507 16.60 -9.24 24.06
CA THR A 507 16.06 -8.85 25.35
C THR A 507 15.83 -7.31 25.39
N PRO A 508 14.94 -6.79 26.24
CA PRO A 508 14.76 -5.35 26.40
C PRO A 508 16.04 -4.58 26.75
N VAL A 509 16.95 -5.22 27.49
CA VAL A 509 18.25 -4.64 27.85
C VAL A 509 19.15 -4.51 26.63
N GLU A 510 19.26 -5.56 25.82
CA GLU A 510 20.02 -5.53 24.56
C GLU A 510 19.42 -4.52 23.58
N ALA A 511 18.10 -4.46 23.45
CA ALA A 511 17.44 -3.50 22.58
C ALA A 511 17.68 -2.05 23.03
N LYS A 512 17.76 -1.76 24.34
CA LYS A 512 18.14 -0.44 24.86
C LYS A 512 19.60 -0.08 24.50
N ARG A 513 20.53 -1.03 24.70
CA ARG A 513 21.95 -0.83 24.32
C ARG A 513 22.11 -0.63 22.81
N LEU A 514 21.39 -1.43 22.02
CA LEU A 514 21.36 -1.31 20.57
C LEU A 514 20.86 0.08 20.14
N LYS A 515 19.82 0.60 20.79
CA LYS A 515 19.29 1.95 20.50
C LYS A 515 20.31 3.04 20.79
N SER A 516 21.00 2.98 21.93
CA SER A 516 22.05 3.95 22.28
C SER A 516 23.19 3.93 21.25
N SER A 517 23.71 2.73 20.92
CA SER A 517 24.75 2.59 19.91
C SER A 517 24.32 3.05 18.52
N TRP A 518 23.05 2.83 18.17
CA TRP A 518 22.48 3.26 16.90
C TRP A 518 22.33 4.78 16.82
N LEU A 519 21.93 5.46 17.89
CA LEU A 519 21.87 6.92 17.97
C LEU A 519 23.24 7.58 17.93
N GLU A 520 24.26 6.97 18.54
CA GLU A 520 25.65 7.41 18.42
C GLU A 520 26.19 7.24 17.00
N HIS A 521 25.69 6.22 16.27
CA HIS A 521 26.12 5.96 14.90
C HIS A 521 25.43 6.87 13.89
N TRP A 522 24.15 7.19 14.10
CA TRP A 522 23.34 8.09 13.28
C TRP A 522 22.90 9.30 14.12
N PRO A 523 23.79 10.28 14.37
CA PRO A 523 23.51 11.38 15.31
C PRO A 523 22.35 12.28 14.87
N GLU A 524 22.09 12.42 13.57
CA GLU A 524 20.96 13.15 13.01
C GLU A 524 19.60 12.60 13.48
N MET A 525 19.54 11.35 13.94
CA MET A 525 18.31 10.74 14.46
C MET A 525 17.88 11.34 15.79
N VAL A 526 18.81 11.89 16.57
CA VAL A 526 18.47 12.60 17.81
C VAL A 526 17.71 13.89 17.48
N ASP A 527 18.21 14.66 16.51
CA ASP A 527 17.56 15.88 16.04
C ASP A 527 16.21 15.58 15.40
N PHE A 528 16.12 14.50 14.60
CA PHE A 528 14.88 14.03 13.99
C PHE A 528 13.81 13.69 15.03
N PHE A 529 14.15 12.94 16.07
CA PHE A 529 13.20 12.59 17.13
C PHE A 529 12.74 13.78 17.96
N ASN A 530 13.65 14.72 18.24
CA ASN A 530 13.31 15.96 18.93
C ASN A 530 12.40 16.84 18.08
N PHE A 531 12.69 16.98 16.79
CA PHE A 531 11.86 17.71 15.85
C PHE A 531 10.45 17.08 15.74
N VAL A 532 10.36 15.77 15.52
CA VAL A 532 9.05 15.08 15.46
C VAL A 532 8.29 15.21 16.78
N GLY A 533 8.99 15.12 17.91
CA GLY A 533 8.40 15.32 19.24
C GLY A 533 7.77 16.70 19.41
N SER A 534 8.37 17.74 18.82
CA SER A 534 7.84 19.11 18.88
C SER A 534 6.58 19.35 18.04
N LEU A 535 6.30 18.47 17.06
CA LEU A 535 5.11 18.55 16.22
C LEU A 535 3.86 17.95 16.88
N VAL A 536 4.03 17.15 17.94
CA VAL A 536 2.94 16.46 18.61
C VAL A 536 2.57 17.22 19.87
N ASP A 537 1.31 17.63 19.94
CA ASP A 537 0.78 18.32 21.10
C ASP A 537 0.80 17.41 22.35
N PRO A 538 1.40 17.81 23.46
CA PRO A 538 1.59 16.97 24.63
C PRO A 538 0.28 16.60 25.35
N TYR A 539 -0.80 17.34 25.13
CA TYR A 539 -2.10 17.10 25.77
C TYR A 539 -2.99 16.15 24.98
N SER A 540 -3.10 16.38 23.67
CA SER A 540 -3.87 15.50 22.77
C SER A 540 -3.10 14.27 22.34
N GLY A 541 -1.76 14.33 22.30
CA GLY A 541 -0.90 13.29 21.75
C GLY A 541 -0.96 13.22 20.22
N GLU A 542 -1.53 14.24 19.57
CA GLU A 542 -1.71 14.32 18.12
C GLU A 542 -1.06 15.59 17.55
N GLY A 543 -0.64 15.54 16.30
CA GLY A 543 0.03 16.65 15.63
C GLY A 543 -0.38 16.80 14.17
N LEU A 544 0.14 17.86 13.55
CA LEU A 544 0.07 18.13 12.12
C LEU A 544 1.47 18.05 11.54
N LEU A 545 1.61 17.28 10.46
CA LEU A 545 2.85 17.12 9.73
C LEU A 545 2.69 17.69 8.32
N GLU A 546 3.71 18.41 7.88
CA GLU A 546 3.89 18.82 6.49
C GLU A 546 5.04 18.02 5.87
N GLN A 547 4.78 17.38 4.74
CA GLN A 547 5.76 16.61 4.00
C GLN A 547 6.73 17.55 3.29
N ILE A 548 8.03 17.30 3.39
CA ILE A 548 9.03 18.06 2.63
C ILE A 548 8.81 17.88 1.12
N PHE A 549 9.12 18.88 0.34
CA PHE A 549 8.99 19.00 -1.13
C PHE A 549 7.55 18.97 -1.66
N SER A 550 6.72 18.03 -1.24
CA SER A 550 5.32 17.99 -1.71
C SER A 550 4.40 18.92 -0.93
N HIS A 551 4.79 19.35 0.27
CA HIS A 551 3.98 20.15 1.19
C HIS A 551 2.65 19.50 1.57
N ARG A 552 2.51 18.18 1.32
CA ARG A 552 1.31 17.44 1.66
C ARG A 552 1.13 17.38 3.17
N LEU A 553 -0.05 17.79 3.63
CA LEU A 553 -0.40 17.81 5.05
C LEU A 553 -0.98 16.48 5.53
N ARG A 554 -0.64 16.10 6.77
CA ARG A 554 -1.24 14.98 7.49
C ARG A 554 -1.49 15.35 8.94
N GLY A 555 -2.76 15.47 9.33
CA GLY A 555 -3.18 15.73 10.69
C GLY A 555 -3.46 14.47 11.51
N GLY A 556 -3.72 14.64 12.80
CA GLY A 556 -4.06 13.55 13.73
C GLY A 556 -2.94 12.53 13.91
N VAL A 557 -1.68 12.90 13.64
CA VAL A 557 -0.54 11.99 13.73
C VAL A 557 -0.05 11.89 15.17
N ARG A 558 0.07 10.65 15.66
CA ARG A 558 0.79 10.37 16.91
C ARG A 558 2.28 10.24 16.62
N TYR A 559 3.12 10.34 17.64
CA TYR A 559 4.58 10.36 17.53
C TYR A 559 5.17 9.30 16.56
N THR A 560 4.85 8.02 16.75
CA THR A 560 5.37 6.95 15.88
C THR A 560 4.83 7.04 14.45
N SER A 561 3.58 7.46 14.29
CA SER A 561 3.00 7.71 12.96
C SER A 561 3.64 8.92 12.28
N ALA A 562 4.01 9.95 13.03
CA ALA A 562 4.70 11.12 12.53
C ALA A 562 6.14 10.75 12.07
N CYS A 563 6.90 10.03 12.91
CA CYS A 563 8.22 9.50 12.52
C CYS A 563 8.17 8.78 11.18
N ASN A 564 7.27 7.79 11.04
CA ASN A 564 7.13 7.01 9.81
C ASN A 564 6.66 7.87 8.62
N SER A 565 5.80 8.86 8.84
CA SER A 565 5.21 9.65 7.75
C SER A 565 6.24 10.46 6.99
N PHE A 566 7.30 10.97 7.64
CA PHE A 566 8.31 11.79 6.98
C PHE A 566 9.03 11.02 5.87
N PHE A 567 9.60 9.88 6.16
CA PHE A 567 10.39 9.15 5.15
C PHE A 567 9.52 8.24 4.27
N GLN A 568 8.51 7.57 4.82
CA GLN A 568 7.59 6.75 4.01
C GLN A 568 6.69 7.60 3.11
N GLY A 569 6.28 8.78 3.57
CA GLY A 569 5.50 9.71 2.76
C GLY A 569 6.31 10.28 1.62
N LEU A 570 7.56 10.68 1.87
CA LEU A 570 8.49 11.14 0.84
C LEU A 570 8.76 10.04 -0.20
N GLY A 571 8.99 8.80 0.25
CA GLY A 571 9.17 7.64 -0.63
C GLY A 571 7.93 7.37 -1.47
N ALA A 572 6.74 7.54 -0.91
CA ALA A 572 5.50 7.40 -1.66
C ALA A 572 5.34 8.49 -2.74
N ASP A 573 5.72 9.73 -2.44
CA ASP A 573 5.65 10.84 -3.39
C ASP A 573 6.67 10.63 -4.53
N ALA A 574 7.89 10.18 -4.22
CA ALA A 574 8.93 9.81 -5.18
C ALA A 574 8.47 8.66 -6.10
N ALA A 575 7.97 7.57 -5.54
CA ALA A 575 7.50 6.41 -6.31
C ALA A 575 6.29 6.75 -7.20
N LYS A 576 5.37 7.58 -6.73
CA LYS A 576 4.21 8.05 -7.52
C LYS A 576 4.63 8.94 -8.68
N ARG A 577 5.62 9.81 -8.46
CA ARG A 577 6.17 10.64 -9.54
C ARG A 577 6.84 9.78 -10.60
N ALA A 578 7.62 8.79 -10.18
CA ALA A 578 8.20 7.80 -11.07
C ALA A 578 7.13 7.08 -11.90
N MET A 579 6.07 6.60 -11.24
CA MET A 579 4.94 5.94 -11.90
C MET A 579 4.25 6.84 -12.93
N TYR A 580 4.12 8.13 -12.64
CA TYR A 580 3.55 9.09 -13.59
C TYR A 580 4.43 9.28 -14.82
N LEU A 581 5.75 9.47 -14.64
CA LEU A 581 6.69 9.63 -15.76
C LEU A 581 6.73 8.38 -16.65
N VAL A 582 6.80 7.20 -16.05
CA VAL A 582 6.74 5.93 -16.78
C VAL A 582 5.42 5.80 -17.55
N SER A 583 4.29 6.11 -16.93
CA SER A 583 2.99 6.05 -17.61
C SER A 583 2.90 7.04 -18.75
N LYS A 584 3.42 8.25 -18.58
CA LYS A 584 3.46 9.27 -19.64
C LYS A 584 4.26 8.79 -20.85
N ALA A 585 5.46 8.23 -20.62
CA ALA A 585 6.28 7.67 -21.70
C ALA A 585 5.58 6.50 -22.41
N CYS A 586 4.86 5.64 -21.67
CA CYS A 586 4.14 4.49 -22.25
C CYS A 586 2.93 4.88 -23.11
N TYR A 587 2.22 5.96 -22.75
CA TYR A 587 0.92 6.28 -23.34
C TYR A 587 0.91 7.54 -24.22
N SER A 588 1.84 8.49 -24.00
CA SER A 588 1.78 9.84 -24.56
C SER A 588 2.97 10.22 -25.43
N GLU A 589 4.16 9.69 -25.16
CA GLU A 589 5.40 10.10 -25.80
C GLU A 589 5.77 9.12 -26.93
N SER A 590 5.31 9.40 -28.16
CA SER A 590 5.51 8.52 -29.33
C SER A 590 6.97 8.24 -29.66
N GLU A 591 7.88 9.15 -29.31
CA GLU A 591 9.33 9.00 -29.54
C GLU A 591 10.03 8.16 -28.45
N SER A 592 9.35 7.86 -27.35
CA SER A 592 9.89 7.02 -26.28
C SER A 592 9.91 5.55 -26.70
N VAL A 593 11.00 4.84 -26.40
CA VAL A 593 11.07 3.39 -26.59
C VAL A 593 10.02 2.64 -25.77
N LEU A 594 9.50 3.26 -24.69
CA LEU A 594 8.41 2.72 -23.87
C LEU A 594 7.03 2.93 -24.49
N TYR A 595 6.90 3.69 -25.59
CA TYR A 595 5.58 3.91 -26.19
C TYR A 595 4.94 2.58 -26.59
N GLY A 596 3.71 2.35 -26.10
CA GLY A 596 3.03 1.07 -26.30
C GLY A 596 3.24 0.05 -25.18
N ALA A 597 4.22 0.22 -24.29
CA ALA A 597 4.31 -0.54 -23.05
C ALA A 597 3.13 -0.24 -22.12
N ARG A 598 2.85 -1.15 -21.17
CA ARG A 598 1.70 -1.04 -20.27
C ARG A 598 2.11 -1.30 -18.82
N PRO A 599 2.24 -0.28 -17.97
CA PRO A 599 2.31 -0.50 -16.53
C PRO A 599 1.10 -1.31 -16.05
N VAL A 600 1.33 -2.35 -15.27
CA VAL A 600 0.29 -3.28 -14.80
C VAL A 600 0.22 -3.39 -13.29
N LEU A 601 1.35 -3.16 -12.58
CA LEU A 601 1.43 -3.19 -11.13
C LEU A 601 2.22 -2.00 -10.60
N PHE A 602 1.73 -1.50 -9.46
CA PHE A 602 2.44 -0.58 -8.60
C PHE A 602 2.39 -1.12 -7.17
N VAL A 603 3.52 -1.59 -6.65
CA VAL A 603 3.61 -2.30 -5.37
C VAL A 603 4.60 -1.60 -4.47
N HIS A 604 4.12 -0.71 -3.60
CA HIS A 604 4.93 0.15 -2.74
C HIS A 604 5.82 1.11 -3.55
N ASP A 605 7.00 0.67 -3.91
CA ASP A 605 8.07 1.35 -4.65
C ASP A 605 8.52 0.56 -5.90
N GLU A 606 7.85 -0.55 -6.18
CA GLU A 606 8.06 -1.40 -7.34
C GLU A 606 7.07 -1.06 -8.46
N ILE A 607 7.56 -0.90 -9.71
CA ILE A 607 6.75 -0.78 -10.91
C ILE A 607 6.96 -2.01 -11.78
N VAL A 608 5.85 -2.62 -12.21
CA VAL A 608 5.88 -3.69 -13.21
C VAL A 608 5.13 -3.21 -14.46
N ALA A 609 5.80 -3.30 -15.61
CA ALA A 609 5.22 -2.98 -16.90
C ALA A 609 5.29 -4.18 -17.85
N GLU A 610 4.28 -4.38 -18.67
CA GLU A 610 4.24 -5.36 -19.73
C GLU A 610 4.73 -4.72 -21.03
N VAL A 611 5.71 -5.35 -21.68
CA VAL A 611 6.35 -4.88 -22.94
C VAL A 611 6.39 -6.00 -23.96
N PRO A 612 6.38 -5.71 -25.27
CA PRO A 612 6.60 -6.72 -26.30
C PRO A 612 7.92 -7.47 -26.07
N ASP A 613 7.89 -8.79 -26.30
CA ASP A 613 9.09 -9.64 -26.30
C ASP A 613 9.79 -9.52 -27.65
N ASP A 614 10.59 -8.46 -27.79
CA ASP A 614 11.34 -8.13 -29.01
C ASP A 614 12.76 -7.62 -28.68
N ASP A 615 13.52 -7.28 -29.71
CA ASP A 615 14.91 -6.81 -29.57
C ASP A 615 15.06 -5.53 -28.75
N GLN A 616 13.99 -4.74 -28.57
CA GLN A 616 14.00 -3.49 -27.80
C GLN A 616 13.57 -3.69 -26.32
N ALA A 617 13.23 -4.91 -25.90
CA ALA A 617 12.77 -5.16 -24.53
C ALA A 617 13.81 -4.71 -23.48
N SER A 618 15.11 -4.93 -23.74
CA SER A 618 16.19 -4.47 -22.87
C SER A 618 16.27 -2.95 -22.78
N ASP A 619 16.17 -2.24 -23.92
CA ASP A 619 16.23 -0.77 -23.94
C ASP A 619 15.02 -0.16 -23.20
N ARG A 620 13.84 -0.77 -23.36
CA ARG A 620 12.63 -0.39 -22.58
C ARG A 620 12.84 -0.56 -21.08
N ALA A 621 13.51 -1.64 -20.67
CA ALA A 621 13.77 -1.88 -19.25
C ALA A 621 14.68 -0.81 -18.64
N PHE A 622 15.76 -0.44 -19.32
CA PHE A 622 16.65 0.63 -18.88
C PHE A 622 15.99 2.01 -18.93
N GLU A 623 15.18 2.29 -19.94
CA GLU A 623 14.45 3.55 -20.01
C GLU A 623 13.43 3.68 -18.88
N MET A 624 12.71 2.60 -18.53
CA MET A 624 11.83 2.59 -17.38
C MET A 624 12.60 2.90 -16.08
N ALA A 625 13.75 2.24 -15.87
CA ALA A 625 14.60 2.50 -14.71
C ALA A 625 15.10 3.95 -14.67
N ARG A 626 15.50 4.51 -15.82
CA ARG A 626 15.94 5.93 -15.94
C ARG A 626 14.82 6.89 -15.53
N LEU A 627 13.60 6.68 -16.02
CA LEU A 627 12.45 7.51 -15.69
C LEU A 627 12.03 7.36 -14.21
N MET A 628 12.15 6.15 -13.65
CA MET A 628 11.93 5.94 -12.23
C MET A 628 12.91 6.76 -11.40
N LEU A 629 14.20 6.72 -11.71
CA LEU A 629 15.22 7.52 -11.02
C LEU A 629 15.00 9.01 -11.23
N GLN A 630 14.63 9.44 -12.42
CA GLN A 630 14.29 10.84 -12.69
C GLN A 630 13.17 11.33 -11.77
N GLY A 631 12.07 10.59 -11.68
CA GLY A 631 10.94 10.97 -10.83
C GLY A 631 11.27 10.92 -9.33
N ALA A 632 12.07 9.94 -8.88
CA ALA A 632 12.48 9.83 -7.49
C ALA A 632 13.43 10.95 -7.08
N ASN A 633 14.37 11.33 -7.94
CA ASN A 633 15.38 12.34 -7.63
C ASN A 633 14.81 13.77 -7.55
N GLU A 634 13.59 14.04 -8.02
CA GLU A 634 12.87 15.26 -7.71
C GLU A 634 12.63 15.43 -6.20
N PHE A 635 12.59 14.32 -5.44
CA PHE A 635 12.37 14.26 -4.00
C PHE A 635 13.62 13.84 -3.21
N LEU A 636 14.69 13.46 -3.90
CA LEU A 636 15.93 12.94 -3.34
C LEU A 636 17.16 13.64 -3.96
N PRO A 637 17.21 14.99 -3.97
CA PRO A 637 18.28 15.70 -4.68
C PRO A 637 19.67 15.48 -4.05
N ASP A 638 19.75 15.25 -2.73
CA ASP A 638 21.03 15.11 -2.01
C ASP A 638 21.41 13.64 -1.73
N VAL A 639 20.44 12.73 -1.74
CA VAL A 639 20.64 11.31 -1.43
C VAL A 639 19.90 10.44 -2.46
N PRO A 640 20.39 10.37 -3.72
CA PRO A 640 19.73 9.68 -4.79
C PRO A 640 19.62 8.17 -4.51
N THR A 641 18.47 7.61 -4.84
CA THR A 641 18.24 6.16 -4.82
C THR A 641 18.76 5.51 -6.09
N LYS A 642 18.74 4.18 -6.13
CA LYS A 642 19.09 3.36 -7.29
C LYS A 642 17.94 2.43 -7.64
N THR A 643 17.92 1.96 -8.87
CA THR A 643 17.02 0.89 -9.33
C THR A 643 17.71 0.08 -10.41
N GLU A 644 17.45 -1.21 -10.44
CA GLU A 644 17.96 -2.14 -11.44
C GLU A 644 16.77 -2.88 -12.05
N PRO A 645 16.55 -2.76 -13.37
CA PRO A 645 15.42 -3.41 -14.02
C PRO A 645 15.70 -4.90 -14.28
N VAL A 646 14.64 -5.70 -14.27
CA VAL A 646 14.68 -7.11 -14.63
C VAL A 646 13.63 -7.38 -15.70
N LEU A 647 13.98 -8.18 -16.71
CA LEU A 647 13.02 -8.74 -17.67
C LEU A 647 12.61 -10.14 -17.21
N ALA A 648 11.30 -10.46 -17.24
CA ALA A 648 10.82 -11.76 -16.82
C ALA A 648 9.50 -12.14 -17.50
N THR A 649 9.21 -13.43 -17.57
CA THR A 649 7.92 -13.94 -18.05
C THR A 649 6.83 -13.93 -16.99
N ARG A 650 7.20 -13.81 -15.70
CA ARG A 650 6.30 -13.78 -14.55
C ARG A 650 6.81 -12.86 -13.45
N TRP A 651 5.91 -12.41 -12.59
CA TRP A 651 6.29 -11.60 -11.42
C TRP A 651 6.86 -12.47 -10.31
N SER A 652 8.06 -12.17 -9.81
CA SER A 652 8.68 -12.94 -8.72
C SER A 652 9.62 -12.07 -7.89
N LYS A 653 9.72 -12.35 -6.59
CA LYS A 653 10.74 -11.75 -5.71
C LYS A 653 12.13 -12.37 -5.88
N ARG A 654 12.23 -13.49 -6.59
CA ARG A 654 13.50 -14.19 -6.86
C ARG A 654 14.22 -13.68 -8.08
N MET A 655 13.55 -12.84 -8.88
CA MET A 655 14.12 -12.30 -10.12
C MET A 655 15.39 -11.52 -9.86
N LYS A 656 16.34 -11.71 -10.75
CA LYS A 656 17.60 -10.96 -10.81
C LYS A 656 17.85 -10.57 -12.27
N PRO A 657 18.57 -9.47 -12.52
CA PRO A 657 18.96 -9.11 -13.87
C PRO A 657 19.81 -10.24 -14.49
N VAL A 658 19.45 -10.66 -15.69
CA VAL A 658 20.19 -11.64 -16.50
C VAL A 658 20.66 -10.95 -17.77
N PHE A 659 21.96 -11.05 -18.06
CA PHE A 659 22.57 -10.40 -19.21
C PHE A 659 23.02 -11.41 -20.25
N GLU A 660 22.88 -11.08 -21.53
CA GLU A 660 23.30 -11.92 -22.65
C GLU A 660 24.82 -12.22 -22.60
N GLY A 661 25.19 -13.50 -22.76
CA GLY A 661 26.59 -13.92 -22.87
C GLY A 661 27.39 -13.97 -21.57
N CYS A 662 26.76 -13.86 -20.39
CA CYS A 662 27.49 -13.79 -19.14
C CYS A 662 26.98 -14.79 -18.08
N ALA A 663 27.61 -15.96 -17.97
CA ALA A 663 27.46 -16.83 -16.80
C ALA A 663 28.07 -16.23 -15.52
N ALA A 664 29.03 -15.30 -15.63
CA ALA A 664 29.73 -14.66 -14.50
C ALA A 664 29.11 -13.34 -14.03
N CYS A 665 28.14 -12.77 -14.78
CA CYS A 665 27.57 -11.44 -14.44
C CYS A 665 26.55 -11.46 -13.30
N LEU A 666 26.14 -12.63 -12.82
CA LEU A 666 25.30 -12.78 -11.64
C LEU A 666 26.03 -12.41 -10.32
N GLU A 667 27.34 -12.32 -10.33
CA GLU A 667 28.15 -12.01 -9.12
C GLU A 667 28.71 -10.58 -9.06
N VAL A 668 28.70 -9.82 -10.16
CA VAL A 668 29.34 -8.50 -10.18
C VAL A 668 28.29 -7.41 -10.35
N LYS A 669 28.04 -6.66 -9.26
CA LYS A 669 27.41 -5.32 -9.33
C LYS A 669 28.31 -4.39 -10.11
N VAL A 670 28.21 -4.39 -11.44
CA VAL A 670 28.91 -3.42 -12.27
C VAL A 670 28.01 -2.21 -12.45
N PRO A 671 28.51 -0.99 -12.24
CA PRO A 671 27.78 0.23 -12.57
C PRO A 671 27.36 0.18 -14.02
N HIS A 672 26.19 0.77 -14.35
CA HIS A 672 25.61 0.80 -15.69
C HIS A 672 26.64 0.90 -16.81
N VAL A 673 26.97 -0.23 -17.41
CA VAL A 673 27.79 -0.25 -18.60
C VAL A 673 26.83 -0.33 -19.77
N ALA A 674 26.83 0.69 -20.59
CA ALA A 674 25.89 1.04 -21.66
C ALA A 674 25.75 -0.01 -22.80
N HIS A 675 26.17 -1.26 -22.63
CA HIS A 675 26.23 -2.23 -23.72
C HIS A 675 25.83 -3.67 -23.34
N ARG A 676 25.20 -3.89 -22.17
CA ARG A 676 24.74 -5.24 -21.81
C ARG A 676 23.24 -5.37 -22.07
N LYS A 677 22.88 -6.30 -22.94
CA LYS A 677 21.50 -6.62 -23.26
C LYS A 677 20.91 -7.50 -22.14
N LEU A 678 19.82 -7.04 -21.51
CA LEU A 678 19.04 -7.87 -20.58
C LEU A 678 18.29 -8.95 -21.36
N VAL A 679 18.19 -10.13 -20.76
CA VAL A 679 17.36 -11.24 -21.25
C VAL A 679 16.35 -11.64 -20.19
N ALA A 680 15.29 -12.34 -20.59
CA ALA A 680 14.23 -12.73 -19.69
C ALA A 680 14.71 -13.72 -18.62
N TRP A 681 14.42 -13.40 -17.35
CA TRP A 681 14.53 -14.32 -16.25
C TRP A 681 13.33 -15.28 -16.23
N TYR A 682 13.55 -16.52 -15.83
CA TYR A 682 12.51 -17.51 -15.58
C TYR A 682 12.89 -18.40 -14.37
N PRO A 683 11.92 -19.03 -13.68
CA PRO A 683 12.20 -19.96 -12.58
C PRO A 683 13.14 -21.08 -13.01
N GLY A 684 14.20 -21.32 -12.23
CA GLY A 684 15.21 -22.34 -12.53
C GLY A 684 16.51 -21.81 -13.14
N ILE A 685 16.55 -20.55 -13.62
CA ILE A 685 17.79 -19.93 -14.12
C ILE A 685 18.86 -19.82 -12.99
N GLU A 686 18.44 -19.81 -11.74
CA GLU A 686 19.32 -19.76 -10.56
C GLU A 686 20.14 -21.06 -10.39
N ALA A 687 19.70 -22.17 -10.97
CA ALA A 687 20.40 -23.46 -10.90
C ALA A 687 21.50 -23.60 -11.98
N ALA A 688 21.52 -22.72 -12.96
CA ALA A 688 22.48 -22.75 -14.07
C ALA A 688 23.62 -21.72 -13.92
N ALA A 689 23.54 -20.84 -12.91
CA ALA A 689 24.55 -19.85 -12.53
C ALA A 689 25.24 -20.23 -11.22
#